data_9bea8fcecf8b9c5cbdd13603c92c2f0d
#
_entry.id   9bea8fcecf8b9c5cbdd13603c92c2f0d
#
_cell.length_a   1.000
_cell.length_b   1.000
_cell.length_c   1.000
_cell.angle_alpha   90.00
_cell.angle_beta   90.00
_cell.angle_gamma   90.00
#
_symmetry.space_group_name_H-M   'P 1'
#
loop_
_entity.id
_entity.type
_entity.pdbx_description
1 polymer ?
#
loop_
_entity_poly.entity_id
_entity_poly.type
_entity_poly.pdbx_seq_one_letter_code
_entity_poly.pdbx_strand_id
1 'polypeptide(L)'
;MATAQSNVSAHQSRVKFPIGPSPLAEGVEKIPVTVFSSSSAASKAVAAEIAELIRARAQVGKKAVLGLATGSTPQGIYEELVRLHREEGLSFANVVTFNLDEYWPMGKDDLQSYNRFMREYLFDHVNIPREQIHIPDGTIDMADVGRFCERYEKLIAQFGGVDLQILGIGRTGHIGFNEPGSPRDSKTRLITLDRVTRMDAASDFFGEWNVPKKAITMGVGTILSARKVVLLAFGEHKAPVLRRAVEDEVNNVVAASFLQEHPNARIYLDPSSSAELTRFKTPWLLGPVESFGLSWDATLTKKAAIWLARTLKKPILKLTEEDYNEHGLQDLLATRPGGAYDINIEVFRGLQGTITGWPGGKKEHARRDGASAHSIVADIFPKRVVIFSPHPDDDVISMGGTFIRLCEQGHEVHVAYQTSGNIAVFDDAAIRHADFVTEFCQSFKLFAGKEAEKIEERILSFVKTKEAGEIDSPELQTIKGLIRRSEARAGARYSGVKPEHIHFLDLPFYETGRVKKKPLSEADIEITCELLERVKPHQIYAAGDLSDPHGTHRVCLSAIITAVQRLKDRPWMKQCEVWLYRGAWQEWEPHEIEMAVPLSPEEVARKRIAIFKHESQKDKALFPGPDQREFWQRAEDRNRWTAEIYDKLGLPEYQAIEGFVRWKPSEADGALVEVKKGARAAAPASSGAHGSHASARGSSNGRHGAKDKPEAKPAKITKGAKDKNAGRR
;
A
#
# COMPACT_ATOMS: atom_id res chain seq x y z
N MET A 1 41.83 -35.82 12.30
CA MET A 1 41.25 -34.47 12.42
C MET A 1 40.51 -34.22 11.12
N ALA A 2 39.23 -34.50 11.11
CA ALA A 2 38.37 -34.32 9.96
C ALA A 2 37.49 -33.11 10.19
N THR A 3 37.68 -32.09 9.38
CA THR A 3 36.86 -30.86 9.35
C THR A 3 35.49 -31.20 8.72
N ALA A 4 34.47 -31.09 9.52
CA ALA A 4 33.08 -31.15 9.05
C ALA A 4 32.78 -29.92 8.21
N GLN A 5 32.62 -30.12 6.89
CA GLN A 5 32.00 -29.15 6.01
C GLN A 5 30.49 -29.25 6.24
N SER A 6 29.94 -28.21 6.84
CA SER A 6 28.51 -28.01 6.94
C SER A 6 27.92 -27.68 5.56
N ASN A 7 27.10 -28.58 5.04
CA ASN A 7 26.25 -28.34 3.90
C ASN A 7 25.22 -27.25 4.27
N VAL A 8 25.50 -26.01 3.90
CA VAL A 8 24.52 -24.94 3.86
C VAL A 8 23.67 -25.16 2.60
N SER A 9 22.46 -25.64 2.77
CA SER A 9 21.48 -25.77 1.71
C SER A 9 21.24 -24.36 1.12
N ALA A 10 21.49 -24.26 -0.19
CA ALA A 10 21.21 -23.06 -0.97
C ALA A 10 19.69 -22.81 -1.00
N HIS A 11 19.18 -21.99 -0.10
CA HIS A 11 17.89 -21.35 -0.23
C HIS A 11 18.09 -20.06 -0.99
N GLN A 12 17.61 -20.05 -2.23
CA GLN A 12 17.71 -18.97 -3.19
C GLN A 12 16.97 -17.75 -2.67
N SER A 13 17.73 -16.69 -2.46
CA SER A 13 17.25 -15.32 -2.28
C SER A 13 16.59 -14.83 -3.55
N ARG A 14 15.52 -14.02 -3.42
CA ARG A 14 15.14 -13.09 -4.50
C ARG A 14 16.40 -12.40 -5.00
N VAL A 15 16.47 -12.22 -6.32
CA VAL A 15 17.61 -11.61 -7.01
C VAL A 15 18.11 -10.38 -6.23
N LYS A 16 19.31 -10.42 -5.67
CA LYS A 16 19.94 -9.26 -5.06
C LYS A 16 20.37 -8.33 -6.17
N PHE A 17 19.57 -7.31 -6.43
CA PHE A 17 19.90 -6.30 -7.41
C PHE A 17 21.09 -5.45 -6.96
N PRO A 18 22.01 -5.09 -7.86
CA PRO A 18 23.11 -4.22 -7.52
C PRO A 18 22.60 -2.84 -7.11
N ILE A 19 22.96 -2.42 -5.89
CA ILE A 19 22.69 -1.08 -5.37
C ILE A 19 23.73 -0.13 -5.97
N GLY A 20 23.27 0.96 -6.59
CA GLY A 20 24.16 1.97 -7.16
C GLY A 20 24.03 2.14 -8.67
N PRO A 21 24.78 3.08 -9.26
CA PRO A 21 24.84 3.26 -10.71
C PRO A 21 25.50 2.05 -11.38
N SER A 22 24.97 1.61 -12.53
CA SER A 22 25.53 0.51 -13.31
C SER A 22 26.14 1.03 -14.59
N PRO A 23 27.47 0.89 -14.80
CA PRO A 23 28.10 1.25 -16.07
C PRO A 23 27.54 0.50 -17.29
N LEU A 24 27.01 -0.72 -17.05
CA LEU A 24 26.42 -1.55 -18.12
C LEU A 24 25.04 -1.08 -18.58
N ALA A 25 24.38 -0.24 -17.78
CA ALA A 25 23.13 0.39 -18.18
C ALA A 25 23.34 1.73 -18.93
N GLU A 26 24.60 2.22 -19.00
CA GLU A 26 24.96 3.39 -19.81
C GLU A 26 24.60 3.12 -21.28
N GLY A 27 23.73 3.91 -21.85
CA GLY A 27 23.21 3.72 -23.21
C GLY A 27 21.73 3.31 -23.25
N VAL A 28 21.21 2.65 -22.23
CA VAL A 28 19.77 2.41 -22.06
C VAL A 28 19.19 3.40 -21.04
N GLU A 29 19.83 3.54 -19.88
CA GLU A 29 19.46 4.56 -18.91
C GLU A 29 20.10 5.90 -19.31
N LYS A 30 19.30 6.77 -19.91
CA LYS A 30 19.72 8.09 -20.41
C LYS A 30 19.89 9.14 -19.33
N ILE A 31 19.52 8.81 -18.08
CA ILE A 31 19.76 9.62 -16.87
C ILE A 31 20.42 8.70 -15.83
N PRO A 32 21.50 9.14 -15.14
CA PRO A 32 22.12 8.34 -14.07
C PRO A 32 21.12 7.98 -12.97
N VAL A 33 20.90 6.66 -12.77
CA VAL A 33 19.99 6.11 -11.76
C VAL A 33 20.80 5.44 -10.65
N THR A 34 20.49 5.78 -9.40
CA THR A 34 20.99 5.09 -8.21
C THR A 34 19.84 4.45 -7.46
N VAL A 35 19.92 3.15 -7.21
CA VAL A 35 18.92 2.40 -6.42
C VAL A 35 19.47 2.19 -5.01
N PHE A 36 18.73 2.65 -4.02
CA PHE A 36 19.05 2.50 -2.61
C PHE A 36 18.33 1.29 -2.01
N SER A 37 18.79 0.79 -0.88
CA SER A 37 18.15 -0.33 -0.17
C SER A 37 16.73 0.01 0.32
N SER A 38 16.43 1.29 0.53
CA SER A 38 15.12 1.78 0.97
C SER A 38 14.92 3.26 0.62
N SER A 39 13.67 3.71 0.65
CA SER A 39 13.31 5.12 0.52
C SER A 39 13.95 5.99 1.60
N SER A 40 14.09 5.48 2.82
CA SER A 40 14.79 6.17 3.92
C SER A 40 16.28 6.37 3.61
N ALA A 41 16.96 5.35 3.07
CA ALA A 41 18.38 5.46 2.69
C ALA A 41 18.57 6.49 1.57
N ALA A 42 17.70 6.52 0.57
CA ALA A 42 17.74 7.52 -0.50
C ALA A 42 17.51 8.94 0.05
N SER A 43 16.51 9.12 0.92
CA SER A 43 16.20 10.41 1.54
C SER A 43 17.38 10.95 2.38
N LYS A 44 18.02 10.08 3.17
CA LYS A 44 19.22 10.44 3.95
C LYS A 44 20.39 10.84 3.06
N ALA A 45 20.60 10.15 1.94
CA ALA A 45 21.65 10.48 0.99
C ALA A 45 21.45 11.87 0.37
N VAL A 46 20.21 12.21 -0.03
CA VAL A 46 19.88 13.54 -0.57
C VAL A 46 20.00 14.62 0.50
N ALA A 47 19.54 14.34 1.73
CA ALA A 47 19.68 15.30 2.84
C ALA A 47 21.16 15.60 3.17
N ALA A 48 22.01 14.58 3.14
CA ALA A 48 23.47 14.75 3.32
C ALA A 48 24.06 15.63 2.21
N GLU A 49 23.69 15.40 0.95
CA GLU A 49 24.13 16.20 -0.18
C GLU A 49 23.70 17.68 -0.06
N ILE A 50 22.47 17.93 0.38
CA ILE A 50 21.97 19.29 0.65
C ILE A 50 22.76 19.92 1.79
N ALA A 51 23.04 19.19 2.87
CA ALA A 51 23.81 19.67 4.00
C ALA A 51 25.24 20.06 3.60
N GLU A 52 25.88 19.25 2.74
CA GLU A 52 27.21 19.58 2.18
C GLU A 52 27.17 20.86 1.35
N LEU A 53 26.15 21.01 0.47
CA LEU A 53 25.96 22.23 -0.32
C LEU A 53 25.80 23.46 0.58
N ILE A 54 24.97 23.38 1.61
CA ILE A 54 24.74 24.48 2.58
C ILE A 54 26.06 24.87 3.26
N ARG A 55 26.81 23.90 3.77
CA ARG A 55 28.12 24.13 4.44
C ARG A 55 29.15 24.73 3.48
N ALA A 56 29.27 24.19 2.27
CA ALA A 56 30.20 24.70 1.26
C ALA A 56 29.91 26.14 0.85
N ARG A 57 28.62 26.48 0.67
CA ARG A 57 28.21 27.83 0.36
C ARG A 57 28.47 28.80 1.52
N ALA A 58 28.19 28.37 2.76
CA ALA A 58 28.46 29.16 3.95
C ALA A 58 29.95 29.49 4.11
N GLN A 59 30.86 28.52 3.87
CA GLN A 59 32.30 28.72 3.95
C GLN A 59 32.83 29.81 3.03
N VAL A 60 32.18 30.05 1.89
CA VAL A 60 32.57 31.10 0.94
C VAL A 60 31.65 32.33 1.01
N GLY A 61 30.87 32.46 2.09
CA GLY A 61 29.99 33.61 2.32
C GLY A 61 28.81 33.75 1.30
N LYS A 62 28.44 32.67 0.61
CA LYS A 62 27.37 32.66 -0.41
C LYS A 62 26.11 32.01 0.12
N LYS A 63 24.98 32.37 -0.51
CA LYS A 63 23.71 31.70 -0.28
C LYS A 63 23.68 30.34 -0.95
N ALA A 64 23.05 29.37 -0.31
CA ALA A 64 22.67 28.08 -0.90
C ALA A 64 21.21 28.20 -1.37
N VAL A 65 20.95 28.11 -2.68
CA VAL A 65 19.64 28.28 -3.28
C VAL A 65 19.04 26.91 -3.58
N LEU A 66 17.98 26.54 -2.85
CA LEU A 66 17.35 25.23 -2.95
C LEU A 66 15.99 25.33 -3.63
N GLY A 67 15.75 24.48 -4.63
CA GLY A 67 14.45 24.23 -5.19
C GLY A 67 13.76 23.07 -4.46
N LEU A 68 12.60 23.31 -3.86
CA LEU A 68 11.93 22.35 -2.99
C LEU A 68 10.61 21.85 -3.59
N ALA A 69 10.32 20.57 -3.36
CA ALA A 69 9.09 19.89 -3.74
C ALA A 69 8.23 19.60 -2.51
N THR A 70 6.95 19.34 -2.72
CA THR A 70 6.01 18.90 -1.70
C THR A 70 5.50 17.47 -1.97
N GLY A 71 4.68 16.93 -1.08
CA GLY A 71 4.15 15.58 -1.16
C GLY A 71 4.92 14.56 -0.31
N SER A 72 4.53 13.30 -0.38
CA SER A 72 5.07 12.24 0.49
C SER A 72 6.54 11.88 0.21
N THR A 73 7.00 12.02 -1.03
CA THR A 73 8.37 11.64 -1.43
C THR A 73 9.46 12.45 -0.71
N PRO A 74 9.43 13.79 -0.64
CA PRO A 74 10.50 14.57 -0.01
C PRO A 74 10.41 14.64 1.53
N GLN A 75 9.35 14.14 2.16
CA GLN A 75 9.19 14.21 3.63
C GLN A 75 10.39 13.67 4.39
N GLY A 76 10.89 12.49 3.99
CA GLY A 76 12.05 11.88 4.63
C GLY A 76 13.34 12.71 4.50
N ILE A 77 13.46 13.54 3.43
CA ILE A 77 14.56 14.48 3.27
C ILE A 77 14.44 15.59 4.32
N TYR A 78 13.24 16.16 4.46
CA TYR A 78 12.99 17.25 5.40
C TYR A 78 13.13 16.80 6.86
N GLU A 79 12.63 15.62 7.20
CA GLU A 79 12.84 15.02 8.53
C GLU A 79 14.33 14.87 8.86
N GLU A 80 15.13 14.39 7.90
CA GLU A 80 16.59 14.24 8.09
C GLU A 80 17.29 15.59 8.16
N LEU A 81 16.92 16.59 7.34
CA LEU A 81 17.47 17.95 7.43
C LEU A 81 17.17 18.62 8.77
N VAL A 82 15.97 18.41 9.32
CA VAL A 82 15.60 18.88 10.67
C VAL A 82 16.43 18.18 11.73
N ARG A 83 16.67 16.86 11.60
CA ARG A 83 17.55 16.12 12.49
C ARG A 83 18.97 16.67 12.44
N LEU A 84 19.56 16.86 11.25
CA LEU A 84 20.88 17.44 11.05
C LEU A 84 21.00 18.86 11.67
N HIS A 85 19.94 19.66 11.56
CA HIS A 85 19.90 20.97 12.21
C HIS A 85 19.94 20.87 13.73
N ARG A 86 19.08 20.01 14.31
CA ARG A 86 18.92 19.89 15.78
C ARG A 86 20.07 19.17 16.45
N GLU A 87 20.59 18.11 15.83
CA GLU A 87 21.56 17.20 16.44
C GLU A 87 22.99 17.49 16.00
N GLU A 88 23.20 17.98 14.76
CA GLU A 88 24.52 18.21 14.17
C GLU A 88 24.84 19.69 13.89
N GLY A 89 23.93 20.60 14.28
CA GLY A 89 24.16 22.05 14.17
C GLY A 89 24.18 22.60 12.74
N LEU A 90 23.53 21.90 11.76
CA LEU A 90 23.40 22.42 10.40
C LEU A 90 22.61 23.74 10.40
N SER A 91 23.26 24.86 10.00
CA SER A 91 22.61 26.17 9.97
C SER A 91 21.97 26.46 8.61
N PHE A 92 20.74 26.93 8.62
CA PHE A 92 19.99 27.39 7.44
C PHE A 92 20.03 28.93 7.24
N ALA A 93 20.81 29.66 8.01
CA ALA A 93 20.89 31.13 7.93
C ALA A 93 21.35 31.65 6.55
N ASN A 94 22.11 30.85 5.78
CA ASN A 94 22.54 31.15 4.42
C ASN A 94 21.70 30.49 3.34
N VAL A 95 20.56 29.85 3.68
CA VAL A 95 19.69 29.15 2.72
C VAL A 95 18.62 30.08 2.16
N VAL A 96 18.37 29.97 0.87
CA VAL A 96 17.21 30.57 0.16
C VAL A 96 16.45 29.42 -0.49
N THR A 97 15.14 29.41 -0.38
CA THR A 97 14.31 28.35 -0.95
C THR A 97 13.32 28.88 -1.97
N PHE A 98 13.10 28.10 -3.01
CA PHE A 98 12.06 28.27 -4.01
C PHE A 98 11.25 26.98 -4.13
N ASN A 99 9.95 27.02 -3.78
CA ASN A 99 9.09 25.87 -3.99
C ASN A 99 8.63 25.78 -5.45
N LEU A 100 8.43 24.56 -5.94
CA LEU A 100 8.01 24.28 -7.30
C LEU A 100 6.64 24.87 -7.63
N ASP A 101 5.70 24.78 -6.70
CA ASP A 101 4.28 24.97 -6.99
C ASP A 101 3.43 25.28 -5.76
N GLU A 102 2.20 25.71 -6.01
CA GLU A 102 1.09 25.79 -5.06
C GLU A 102 -0.24 25.66 -5.82
N TYR A 103 -1.24 25.06 -5.22
CA TYR A 103 -2.61 25.06 -5.73
C TYR A 103 -3.18 26.47 -5.86
N TRP A 104 -4.09 26.67 -6.83
CA TRP A 104 -4.74 27.95 -7.04
C TRP A 104 -6.24 27.79 -7.37
N PRO A 105 -7.16 28.46 -6.65
CA PRO A 105 -6.91 29.28 -5.44
C PRO A 105 -6.61 28.42 -4.21
N MET A 106 -5.73 28.92 -3.29
CA MET A 106 -5.37 28.23 -2.06
C MET A 106 -4.88 29.23 -1.02
N GLY A 107 -5.45 29.21 0.18
CA GLY A 107 -4.99 29.97 1.32
C GLY A 107 -3.72 29.38 1.93
N LYS A 108 -2.84 30.23 2.49
CA LYS A 108 -1.56 29.78 3.08
C LYS A 108 -1.71 28.84 4.28
N ASP A 109 -2.84 28.94 4.98
CA ASP A 109 -3.14 28.15 6.19
C ASP A 109 -4.10 27.00 5.91
N ASP A 110 -4.60 26.88 4.67
CA ASP A 110 -5.45 25.78 4.27
C ASP A 110 -4.75 24.43 4.50
N LEU A 111 -5.51 23.39 4.86
CA LEU A 111 -4.96 22.12 5.28
C LEU A 111 -4.06 21.47 4.21
N GLN A 112 -4.37 21.66 2.93
CA GLN A 112 -3.65 21.09 1.80
C GLN A 112 -2.70 22.08 1.11
N SER A 113 -2.55 23.31 1.64
CA SER A 113 -1.60 24.29 1.11
C SER A 113 -0.16 23.77 1.23
N TYR A 114 0.60 23.95 0.16
CA TYR A 114 2.03 23.64 0.17
C TYR A 114 2.83 24.58 1.07
N ASN A 115 2.34 25.79 1.28
CA ASN A 115 2.90 26.71 2.28
C ASN A 115 2.80 26.11 3.69
N ARG A 116 1.61 25.60 4.08
CA ARG A 116 1.42 24.91 5.36
C ARG A 116 2.25 23.65 5.46
N PHE A 117 2.28 22.83 4.40
CA PHE A 117 3.10 21.63 4.34
C PHE A 117 4.57 21.92 4.65
N MET A 118 5.15 22.93 3.99
CA MET A 118 6.56 23.28 4.17
C MET A 118 6.87 23.83 5.56
N ARG A 119 5.95 24.56 6.18
CA ARG A 119 6.08 24.98 7.58
C ARG A 119 6.08 23.78 8.52
N GLU A 120 5.13 22.89 8.37
CA GLU A 120 4.99 21.69 9.23
C GLU A 120 6.18 20.71 9.12
N TYR A 121 6.80 20.60 7.94
CA TYR A 121 7.87 19.60 7.73
C TYR A 121 9.29 20.15 7.81
N LEU A 122 9.49 21.45 7.52
CA LEU A 122 10.84 22.03 7.47
C LEU A 122 10.93 23.39 8.13
N PHE A 123 10.20 24.41 7.65
CA PHE A 123 10.54 25.80 7.92
C PHE A 123 10.38 26.22 9.38
N ASP A 124 9.39 25.69 10.10
CA ASP A 124 9.19 25.98 11.54
C ASP A 124 10.17 25.21 12.45
N HIS A 125 11.01 24.37 11.87
CA HIS A 125 11.94 23.51 12.60
C HIS A 125 13.41 23.85 12.41
N VAL A 126 13.74 24.82 11.53
CA VAL A 126 15.10 25.24 11.20
C VAL A 126 15.23 26.75 11.25
N ASN A 127 16.47 27.28 11.32
CA ASN A 127 16.76 28.71 11.45
C ASN A 127 16.86 29.45 10.10
N ILE A 128 16.00 29.11 9.13
CA ILE A 128 15.94 29.84 7.85
C ILE A 128 15.27 31.20 8.05
N PRO A 129 15.84 32.32 7.52
CA PRO A 129 15.19 33.63 7.54
C PRO A 129 13.88 33.61 6.71
N ARG A 130 12.80 34.15 7.24
CA ARG A 130 11.48 34.10 6.60
C ARG A 130 11.46 34.80 5.24
N GLU A 131 12.22 35.88 5.07
CA GLU A 131 12.38 36.62 3.82
C GLU A 131 13.15 35.83 2.73
N GLN A 132 13.75 34.74 3.07
CA GLN A 132 14.45 33.83 2.15
C GLN A 132 13.61 32.61 1.72
N ILE A 133 12.35 32.54 2.18
CA ILE A 133 11.41 31.48 1.83
C ILE A 133 10.48 31.99 0.74
N HIS A 134 10.52 31.35 -0.43
CA HIS A 134 9.70 31.74 -1.57
C HIS A 134 8.84 30.53 -1.99
N ILE A 135 7.51 30.69 -1.89
CA ILE A 135 6.49 29.74 -2.31
C ILE A 135 5.51 30.50 -3.23
N PRO A 136 5.02 29.90 -4.32
CA PRO A 136 3.99 30.53 -5.12
C PRO A 136 2.77 30.91 -4.28
N ASP A 137 2.21 32.08 -4.53
CA ASP A 137 1.09 32.62 -3.77
C ASP A 137 -0.25 32.14 -4.37
N GLY A 138 -0.89 31.17 -3.72
CA GLY A 138 -2.18 30.63 -4.15
C GLY A 138 -3.37 31.58 -3.94
N THR A 139 -3.17 32.74 -3.28
CA THR A 139 -4.24 33.73 -3.02
C THR A 139 -4.28 34.89 -4.03
N ILE A 140 -3.31 34.91 -4.95
CA ILE A 140 -3.17 36.04 -5.89
C ILE A 140 -4.34 36.09 -6.88
N ASP A 141 -4.82 37.29 -7.19
CA ASP A 141 -5.88 37.48 -8.17
C ASP A 141 -5.47 37.03 -9.58
N MET A 142 -6.41 36.42 -10.31
CA MET A 142 -6.19 35.89 -11.66
C MET A 142 -5.54 36.94 -12.61
N ALA A 143 -5.91 38.21 -12.48
CA ALA A 143 -5.35 39.31 -13.30
C ALA A 143 -3.87 39.57 -13.02
N ASP A 144 -3.38 39.20 -11.83
CA ASP A 144 -2.01 39.43 -11.36
C ASP A 144 -1.10 38.23 -11.45
N VAL A 145 -1.65 37.02 -11.70
CA VAL A 145 -0.87 35.77 -11.76
C VAL A 145 0.30 35.88 -12.73
N GLY A 146 0.11 36.42 -13.93
CA GLY A 146 1.17 36.57 -14.93
C GLY A 146 2.34 37.41 -14.42
N ARG A 147 2.02 38.60 -13.83
CA ARG A 147 3.02 39.49 -13.23
C ARG A 147 3.73 38.85 -12.03
N PHE A 148 3.00 38.07 -11.26
CA PHE A 148 3.58 37.32 -10.15
C PHE A 148 4.60 36.28 -10.66
N CYS A 149 4.24 35.48 -11.65
CA CYS A 149 5.12 34.48 -12.22
C CYS A 149 6.40 35.09 -12.80
N GLU A 150 6.30 36.21 -13.51
CA GLU A 150 7.47 36.97 -14.00
C GLU A 150 8.38 37.45 -12.86
N ARG A 151 7.80 37.95 -11.76
CA ARG A 151 8.57 38.34 -10.58
C ARG A 151 9.26 37.17 -9.92
N TYR A 152 8.60 36.03 -9.86
CA TYR A 152 9.17 34.78 -9.31
C TYR A 152 10.40 34.34 -10.09
N GLU A 153 10.33 34.32 -11.42
CA GLU A 153 11.47 34.04 -12.30
C GLU A 153 12.64 35.05 -12.13
N LYS A 154 12.31 36.34 -12.06
CA LYS A 154 13.31 37.39 -11.81
C LYS A 154 14.00 37.22 -10.45
N LEU A 155 13.24 36.83 -9.44
CA LEU A 155 13.77 36.58 -8.09
C LEU A 155 14.73 35.40 -8.08
N ILE A 156 14.39 34.29 -8.74
CA ILE A 156 15.32 33.14 -8.93
C ILE A 156 16.63 33.62 -9.60
N ALA A 157 16.51 34.42 -10.66
CA ALA A 157 17.69 34.97 -11.36
C ALA A 157 18.53 35.91 -10.48
N GLN A 158 17.93 36.76 -9.62
CA GLN A 158 18.64 37.63 -8.68
C GLN A 158 19.50 36.89 -7.67
N PHE A 159 19.05 35.70 -7.21
CA PHE A 159 19.84 34.80 -6.36
C PHE A 159 20.87 33.97 -7.14
N GLY A 160 20.97 34.16 -8.46
CA GLY A 160 21.91 33.49 -9.34
C GLY A 160 21.47 32.10 -9.79
N GLY A 161 20.17 31.79 -9.74
CA GLY A 161 19.56 30.51 -10.09
C GLY A 161 19.58 29.49 -8.93
N VAL A 162 18.92 28.36 -9.15
CA VAL A 162 18.82 27.26 -8.17
C VAL A 162 20.09 26.40 -8.18
N ASP A 163 20.68 26.16 -7.02
CA ASP A 163 21.86 25.29 -6.87
C ASP A 163 21.50 23.81 -6.96
N LEU A 164 20.45 23.40 -6.25
CA LEU A 164 19.93 22.04 -6.25
C LEU A 164 18.40 22.07 -6.23
N GLN A 165 17.79 21.44 -7.25
CA GLN A 165 16.34 21.25 -7.36
C GLN A 165 15.96 19.82 -6.98
N ILE A 166 15.07 19.67 -5.99
CA ILE A 166 14.45 18.39 -5.62
C ILE A 166 13.18 18.22 -6.45
N LEU A 167 12.96 17.02 -6.99
CA LEU A 167 11.76 16.65 -7.72
C LEU A 167 11.17 15.34 -7.21
N GLY A 168 9.85 15.24 -7.25
CA GLY A 168 9.14 13.98 -7.37
C GLY A 168 8.71 13.75 -8.83
N ILE A 169 8.07 12.61 -9.11
CA ILE A 169 7.44 12.32 -10.40
C ILE A 169 5.98 11.93 -10.20
N GLY A 170 5.09 12.58 -10.95
CA GLY A 170 3.69 12.18 -10.99
C GLY A 170 3.47 10.96 -11.86
N ARG A 171 2.29 10.33 -11.75
CA ARG A 171 1.94 9.13 -12.52
C ARG A 171 1.85 9.37 -14.03
N THR A 172 1.52 10.59 -14.43
CA THR A 172 1.53 11.03 -15.83
C THR A 172 2.94 11.33 -16.36
N GLY A 173 3.96 11.29 -15.49
CA GLY A 173 5.33 11.69 -15.82
C GLY A 173 5.61 13.17 -15.64
N HIS A 174 4.71 13.90 -14.98
CA HIS A 174 4.92 15.32 -14.66
C HIS A 174 5.98 15.51 -13.58
N ILE A 175 6.70 16.64 -13.65
CA ILE A 175 7.61 17.18 -12.62
C ILE A 175 7.12 18.59 -12.23
N GLY A 176 7.00 18.86 -10.91
CA GLY A 176 6.10 19.90 -10.45
C GLY A 176 4.70 19.62 -11.00
N PHE A 177 3.94 20.61 -11.38
CA PHE A 177 2.68 20.39 -12.13
C PHE A 177 2.84 20.61 -13.64
N ASN A 178 4.00 20.26 -14.21
CA ASN A 178 4.18 20.26 -15.67
C ASN A 178 3.53 19.03 -16.29
N GLU A 179 2.23 19.11 -16.52
CA GLU A 179 1.38 18.05 -17.07
C GLU A 179 1.76 17.67 -18.51
N PRO A 180 1.31 16.52 -19.04
CA PRO A 180 1.56 16.11 -20.43
C PRO A 180 1.24 17.22 -21.43
N GLY A 181 2.17 17.48 -22.33
CA GLY A 181 2.12 18.59 -23.30
C GLY A 181 2.82 19.86 -22.85
N SER A 182 3.39 19.92 -21.64
CA SER A 182 4.16 21.08 -21.19
C SER A 182 5.39 21.31 -22.06
N PRO A 183 5.61 22.56 -22.55
CA PRO A 183 6.78 22.88 -23.38
C PRO A 183 8.08 22.78 -22.56
N ARG A 184 9.16 22.35 -23.26
CA ARG A 184 10.50 22.22 -22.68
C ARG A 184 11.05 23.50 -22.09
N ASP A 185 10.82 24.62 -22.73
CA ASP A 185 11.32 25.97 -22.36
C ASP A 185 10.33 26.77 -21.50
N SER A 186 9.26 26.12 -21.05
CA SER A 186 8.24 26.77 -20.22
C SER A 186 8.82 27.37 -18.94
N LYS A 187 8.28 28.53 -18.54
CA LYS A 187 8.59 29.27 -17.32
C LYS A 187 7.49 29.08 -16.28
N THR A 188 7.67 29.66 -15.09
CA THR A 188 6.66 29.66 -14.06
C THR A 188 5.34 30.24 -14.58
N ARG A 189 4.24 29.50 -14.38
CA ARG A 189 2.92 29.84 -14.95
C ARG A 189 1.77 29.19 -14.21
N LEU A 190 0.58 29.72 -14.42
CA LEU A 190 -0.66 29.05 -14.04
C LEU A 190 -0.97 27.94 -15.05
N ILE A 191 -1.33 26.76 -14.54
CA ILE A 191 -1.72 25.62 -15.35
C ILE A 191 -3.08 25.06 -14.92
N THR A 192 -3.69 24.26 -15.78
CA THR A 192 -4.84 23.42 -15.41
C THR A 192 -4.34 22.00 -15.12
N LEU A 193 -4.69 21.49 -13.94
CA LEU A 193 -4.31 20.12 -13.51
C LEU A 193 -5.01 19.05 -14.35
N ASP A 194 -4.26 18.05 -14.76
CA ASP A 194 -4.79 16.86 -15.39
C ASP A 194 -5.76 16.13 -14.44
N ARG A 195 -6.73 15.45 -15.01
CA ARG A 195 -7.70 14.69 -14.22
C ARG A 195 -7.03 13.61 -13.37
N VAL A 196 -6.01 12.94 -13.91
CA VAL A 196 -5.25 11.90 -13.19
C VAL A 196 -4.56 12.50 -11.96
N THR A 197 -3.94 13.69 -12.13
CA THR A 197 -3.30 14.41 -11.02
C THR A 197 -4.31 14.81 -9.93
N ARG A 198 -5.50 15.31 -10.32
CA ARG A 198 -6.57 15.61 -9.35
C ARG A 198 -7.10 14.36 -8.65
N MET A 199 -7.22 13.25 -9.36
CA MET A 199 -7.61 11.97 -8.76
C MET A 199 -6.57 11.45 -7.77
N ASP A 200 -5.27 11.63 -8.05
CA ASP A 200 -4.20 11.25 -7.12
C ASP A 200 -4.22 12.10 -5.84
N ALA A 201 -4.58 13.38 -5.96
CA ALA A 201 -4.73 14.29 -4.83
C ALA A 201 -6.07 14.14 -4.08
N ALA A 202 -7.05 13.43 -4.65
CA ALA A 202 -8.41 13.36 -4.11
C ALA A 202 -8.46 12.89 -2.65
N SER A 203 -7.55 12.02 -2.24
CA SER A 203 -7.45 11.55 -0.85
C SER A 203 -7.10 12.66 0.12
N ASP A 204 -6.18 13.55 -0.25
CA ASP A 204 -5.75 14.64 0.60
C ASP A 204 -6.82 15.73 0.72
N PHE A 205 -7.68 15.84 -0.31
CA PHE A 205 -8.77 16.82 -0.38
C PHE A 205 -10.15 16.24 -0.02
N PHE A 206 -10.23 14.98 0.46
CA PHE A 206 -11.50 14.33 0.78
C PHE A 206 -12.51 14.31 -0.40
N GLY A 207 -11.99 14.10 -1.60
CA GLY A 207 -12.76 13.98 -2.83
C GLY A 207 -12.18 14.76 -4.01
N GLU A 208 -12.29 14.21 -5.24
CA GLU A 208 -11.77 14.86 -6.47
C GLU A 208 -12.35 16.26 -6.70
N TRP A 209 -13.61 16.46 -6.33
CA TRP A 209 -14.31 17.76 -6.54
C TRP A 209 -13.78 18.88 -5.65
N ASN A 210 -13.12 18.56 -4.53
CA ASN A 210 -12.50 19.53 -3.63
C ASN A 210 -11.09 19.92 -4.08
N VAL A 211 -10.48 19.16 -5.00
CA VAL A 211 -9.14 19.46 -5.52
C VAL A 211 -9.20 20.68 -6.43
N PRO A 212 -8.42 21.74 -6.21
CA PRO A 212 -8.34 22.87 -7.11
C PRO A 212 -8.03 22.43 -8.54
N LYS A 213 -8.70 23.05 -9.52
CA LYS A 213 -8.50 22.70 -10.94
C LYS A 213 -7.24 23.30 -11.54
N LYS A 214 -6.59 24.22 -10.85
CA LYS A 214 -5.42 24.97 -11.33
C LYS A 214 -4.33 25.01 -10.28
N ALA A 215 -3.10 25.27 -10.73
CA ALA A 215 -1.95 25.46 -9.86
C ALA A 215 -0.97 26.44 -10.51
N ILE A 216 -0.19 27.15 -9.72
CA ILE A 216 0.98 27.90 -10.18
C ILE A 216 2.18 26.98 -10.04
N THR A 217 2.95 26.75 -11.11
CA THR A 217 4.09 25.83 -11.12
C THR A 217 5.29 26.40 -11.86
N MET A 218 6.50 26.13 -11.35
CA MET A 218 7.72 26.35 -12.15
C MET A 218 7.63 25.54 -13.45
N GLY A 219 8.04 26.19 -14.55
CA GLY A 219 8.09 25.51 -15.84
C GLY A 219 9.26 24.55 -15.98
N VAL A 220 9.19 23.68 -16.99
CA VAL A 220 10.27 22.72 -17.32
C VAL A 220 11.59 23.46 -17.54
N GLY A 221 11.60 24.54 -18.33
CA GLY A 221 12.80 25.32 -18.59
C GLY A 221 13.39 25.99 -17.35
N THR A 222 12.56 26.38 -16.37
CA THR A 222 13.03 26.88 -15.07
C THR A 222 13.69 25.76 -14.25
N ILE A 223 13.08 24.59 -14.21
CA ILE A 223 13.65 23.38 -13.56
C ILE A 223 14.98 23.00 -14.18
N LEU A 224 15.06 22.91 -15.53
CA LEU A 224 16.27 22.57 -16.25
C LEU A 224 17.39 23.62 -16.14
N SER A 225 17.09 24.84 -15.70
CA SER A 225 18.11 25.87 -15.45
C SER A 225 18.83 25.72 -14.09
N ALA A 226 18.40 24.79 -13.22
CA ALA A 226 19.09 24.51 -11.97
C ALA A 226 20.49 23.93 -12.24
N ARG A 227 21.45 24.13 -11.33
CA ARG A 227 22.82 23.56 -11.48
C ARG A 227 22.85 22.05 -11.27
N LYS A 228 21.97 21.56 -10.44
CA LYS A 228 21.78 20.13 -10.19
C LYS A 228 20.30 19.84 -10.01
N VAL A 229 19.84 18.72 -10.55
CA VAL A 229 18.47 18.22 -10.36
C VAL A 229 18.54 16.81 -9.75
N VAL A 230 17.79 16.60 -8.68
CA VAL A 230 17.64 15.28 -8.03
C VAL A 230 16.17 14.91 -8.03
N LEU A 231 15.83 13.87 -8.78
CA LEU A 231 14.49 13.29 -8.78
C LEU A 231 14.47 12.06 -7.88
N LEU A 232 13.51 12.01 -6.96
CA LEU A 232 13.25 10.85 -6.12
C LEU A 232 11.90 10.23 -6.49
N ALA A 233 11.87 8.90 -6.48
CA ALA A 233 10.62 8.17 -6.64
C ALA A 233 10.67 6.85 -5.89
N PHE A 234 9.58 6.50 -5.21
CA PHE A 234 9.48 5.32 -4.37
C PHE A 234 8.17 4.56 -4.63
N GLY A 235 8.27 3.23 -4.52
CA GLY A 235 7.15 2.33 -4.67
C GLY A 235 6.90 1.89 -6.12
N GLU A 236 6.39 0.67 -6.25
CA GLU A 236 6.22 -0.05 -7.51
C GLU A 236 5.29 0.67 -8.51
N HIS A 237 4.30 1.43 -8.01
CA HIS A 237 3.39 2.23 -8.84
C HIS A 237 4.10 3.32 -9.68
N LYS A 238 5.34 3.68 -9.32
CA LYS A 238 6.17 4.63 -10.08
C LYS A 238 7.04 3.94 -11.15
N ALA A 239 7.24 2.63 -11.06
CA ALA A 239 8.17 1.92 -11.94
C ALA A 239 7.87 2.10 -13.45
N PRO A 240 6.60 1.99 -13.93
CA PRO A 240 6.32 2.16 -15.35
C PRO A 240 6.64 3.55 -15.90
N VAL A 241 6.32 4.62 -15.15
CA VAL A 241 6.59 5.99 -15.59
C VAL A 241 8.09 6.32 -15.50
N LEU A 242 8.79 5.74 -14.53
CA LEU A 242 10.24 5.90 -14.42
C LEU A 242 10.98 5.26 -15.59
N ARG A 243 10.61 4.03 -16.00
CA ARG A 243 11.18 3.43 -17.19
C ARG A 243 11.02 4.35 -18.40
N ARG A 244 9.81 4.90 -18.59
CA ARG A 244 9.55 5.84 -19.68
C ARG A 244 10.40 7.12 -19.60
N ALA A 245 10.56 7.67 -18.40
CA ALA A 245 11.33 8.90 -18.19
C ALA A 245 12.84 8.69 -18.40
N VAL A 246 13.36 7.49 -18.10
CA VAL A 246 14.79 7.18 -18.07
C VAL A 246 15.26 6.56 -19.40
N GLU A 247 14.46 5.65 -19.98
CA GLU A 247 14.90 4.79 -21.10
C GLU A 247 14.27 5.16 -22.45
N ASP A 248 13.03 5.69 -22.48
CA ASP A 248 12.36 6.08 -23.72
C ASP A 248 12.94 7.39 -24.29
N GLU A 249 12.56 7.75 -25.51
CA GLU A 249 12.92 9.01 -26.13
C GLU A 249 12.29 10.20 -25.40
N VAL A 250 13.01 11.33 -25.39
CA VAL A 250 12.55 12.61 -24.82
C VAL A 250 11.26 13.05 -25.51
N ASN A 251 10.24 13.32 -24.74
CA ASN A 251 8.96 13.81 -25.27
C ASN A 251 8.21 14.63 -24.20
N ASN A 252 7.25 15.46 -24.65
CA ASN A 252 6.45 16.32 -23.77
C ASN A 252 5.27 15.59 -23.10
N VAL A 253 5.00 14.34 -23.44
CA VAL A 253 3.97 13.52 -22.76
C VAL A 253 4.47 13.05 -21.41
N VAL A 254 5.80 12.86 -21.31
CA VAL A 254 6.49 12.53 -20.06
C VAL A 254 7.47 13.66 -19.74
N ALA A 255 7.00 14.71 -19.08
CA ALA A 255 7.83 15.89 -18.81
C ALA A 255 9.14 15.57 -18.09
N ALA A 256 9.15 14.52 -17.24
CA ALA A 256 10.38 14.03 -16.59
C ALA A 256 11.45 13.55 -17.59
N SER A 257 11.08 13.16 -18.83
CA SER A 257 12.05 12.74 -19.85
C SER A 257 12.99 13.88 -20.28
N PHE A 258 12.56 15.15 -20.14
CA PHE A 258 13.43 16.30 -20.41
C PHE A 258 14.68 16.35 -19.50
N LEU A 259 14.66 15.66 -18.37
CA LEU A 259 15.85 15.54 -17.50
C LEU A 259 17.02 14.81 -18.16
N GLN A 260 16.77 14.04 -19.23
CA GLN A 260 17.83 13.44 -20.05
C GLN A 260 18.74 14.48 -20.69
N GLU A 261 18.24 15.70 -20.93
CA GLU A 261 19.01 16.81 -21.51
C GLU A 261 19.78 17.62 -20.45
N HIS A 262 19.57 17.35 -19.17
CA HIS A 262 20.18 18.11 -18.09
C HIS A 262 21.58 17.52 -17.74
N PRO A 263 22.68 18.31 -17.76
CA PRO A 263 24.03 17.77 -17.61
C PRO A 263 24.32 17.18 -16.21
N ASN A 264 23.52 17.52 -15.22
CA ASN A 264 23.70 17.09 -13.84
C ASN A 264 22.36 16.70 -13.18
N ALA A 265 21.52 15.94 -13.90
CA ALA A 265 20.37 15.28 -13.34
C ALA A 265 20.73 13.91 -12.78
N ARG A 266 20.07 13.52 -11.68
CA ARG A 266 20.21 12.19 -11.06
C ARG A 266 18.85 11.70 -10.58
N ILE A 267 18.64 10.40 -10.66
CA ILE A 267 17.40 9.76 -10.20
C ILE A 267 17.74 8.79 -9.07
N TYR A 268 17.05 8.93 -7.94
CA TYR A 268 17.22 8.12 -6.75
C TYR A 268 15.96 7.32 -6.47
N LEU A 269 16.09 5.99 -6.45
CA LEU A 269 15.01 5.03 -6.42
C LEU A 269 15.14 4.08 -5.22
N ASP A 270 14.03 3.44 -4.85
CA ASP A 270 14.01 2.20 -4.09
C ASP A 270 13.90 0.98 -5.03
N PRO A 271 14.07 -0.26 -4.54
CA PRO A 271 13.98 -1.45 -5.38
C PRO A 271 12.63 -1.58 -6.08
N SER A 272 11.54 -1.19 -5.43
CA SER A 272 10.19 -1.29 -5.99
C SER A 272 9.98 -0.34 -7.17
N SER A 273 10.43 0.89 -7.07
CA SER A 273 10.28 1.88 -8.14
C SER A 273 11.22 1.64 -9.32
N SER A 274 12.28 0.84 -9.15
CA SER A 274 13.22 0.47 -10.22
C SER A 274 12.80 -0.80 -11.00
N ALA A 275 11.76 -1.51 -10.58
CA ALA A 275 11.42 -2.84 -11.06
C ALA A 275 11.18 -2.96 -12.58
N GLU A 276 10.75 -1.88 -13.24
CA GLU A 276 10.50 -1.84 -14.69
C GLU A 276 11.72 -1.43 -15.53
N LEU A 277 12.80 -0.91 -14.93
CA LEU A 277 14.03 -0.60 -15.67
C LEU A 277 14.63 -1.88 -16.26
N THR A 278 15.15 -1.79 -17.48
CA THR A 278 15.66 -2.94 -18.25
C THR A 278 16.69 -3.75 -17.46
N ARG A 279 17.61 -3.10 -16.74
CA ARG A 279 18.63 -3.81 -15.92
C ARG A 279 18.06 -4.66 -14.80
N PHE A 280 16.82 -4.38 -14.34
CA PHE A 280 16.14 -5.16 -13.32
C PHE A 280 15.10 -6.11 -13.90
N LYS A 281 14.38 -5.67 -14.93
CA LYS A 281 13.30 -6.46 -15.55
C LYS A 281 13.83 -7.55 -16.46
N THR A 282 14.77 -7.21 -17.34
CA THR A 282 15.32 -8.07 -18.39
C THR A 282 16.84 -7.88 -18.55
N PRO A 283 17.64 -8.14 -17.50
CA PRO A 283 19.09 -7.82 -17.48
C PRO A 283 19.86 -8.50 -18.61
N TRP A 284 19.44 -9.66 -19.07
CA TRP A 284 20.05 -10.38 -20.19
C TRP A 284 20.04 -9.63 -21.53
N LEU A 285 19.20 -8.61 -21.67
CA LEU A 285 19.18 -7.74 -22.86
C LEU A 285 20.33 -6.71 -22.87
N LEU A 286 21.00 -6.52 -21.74
CA LEU A 286 22.11 -5.56 -21.60
C LEU A 286 23.48 -6.23 -21.61
N GLY A 287 23.54 -7.55 -21.48
CA GLY A 287 24.77 -8.33 -21.46
C GLY A 287 24.72 -9.53 -20.51
N PRO A 288 25.86 -10.18 -20.24
CA PRO A 288 25.94 -11.32 -19.36
C PRO A 288 25.40 -10.97 -17.97
N VAL A 289 24.50 -11.80 -17.45
CA VAL A 289 23.82 -11.52 -16.16
C VAL A 289 24.79 -11.49 -14.98
N GLU A 290 25.91 -12.17 -15.06
CA GLU A 290 26.99 -12.18 -14.08
C GLU A 290 27.61 -10.78 -13.89
N SER A 291 27.60 -9.96 -14.94
CA SER A 291 28.07 -8.58 -14.89
C SER A 291 27.21 -7.69 -13.99
N PHE A 292 25.98 -8.12 -13.70
CA PHE A 292 25.05 -7.50 -12.74
C PHE A 292 25.09 -8.18 -11.36
N GLY A 293 26.03 -9.11 -11.12
CA GLY A 293 26.08 -9.89 -9.89
C GLY A 293 24.96 -10.92 -9.78
N LEU A 294 24.36 -11.28 -10.90
CA LEU A 294 23.29 -12.29 -11.00
C LEU A 294 23.87 -13.63 -11.51
N SER A 295 23.09 -14.69 -11.35
CA SER A 295 23.38 -15.99 -11.94
C SER A 295 22.10 -16.62 -12.49
N TRP A 296 22.23 -17.53 -13.44
CA TRP A 296 21.10 -18.29 -13.99
C TRP A 296 20.59 -19.34 -12.99
N ASP A 297 20.07 -18.84 -11.83
CA ASP A 297 19.35 -19.67 -10.87
C ASP A 297 17.92 -19.99 -11.37
N ALA A 298 17.19 -20.81 -10.60
CA ALA A 298 15.83 -21.19 -10.98
C ALA A 298 14.86 -20.00 -11.09
N THR A 299 15.08 -18.93 -10.30
CA THR A 299 14.22 -17.74 -10.31
C THR A 299 14.46 -16.90 -11.56
N LEU A 300 15.71 -16.61 -11.89
CA LEU A 300 16.06 -15.83 -13.09
C LEU A 300 15.74 -16.62 -14.35
N THR A 301 16.00 -17.94 -14.38
CA THR A 301 15.63 -18.84 -15.47
C THR A 301 14.11 -18.83 -15.71
N LYS A 302 13.31 -18.98 -14.66
CA LYS A 302 11.85 -18.91 -14.74
C LYS A 302 11.38 -17.57 -15.28
N LYS A 303 11.95 -16.47 -14.80
CA LYS A 303 11.63 -15.10 -15.25
C LYS A 303 11.93 -14.91 -16.72
N ALA A 304 13.11 -15.33 -17.20
CA ALA A 304 13.54 -15.19 -18.58
C ALA A 304 12.68 -16.04 -19.54
N ALA A 305 12.42 -17.29 -19.23
CA ALA A 305 11.60 -18.16 -20.08
C ALA A 305 10.14 -17.69 -20.16
N ILE A 306 9.56 -17.20 -19.06
CA ILE A 306 8.22 -16.59 -19.08
C ILE A 306 8.21 -15.30 -19.92
N TRP A 307 9.22 -14.44 -19.74
CA TRP A 307 9.36 -13.25 -20.56
C TRP A 307 9.44 -13.58 -22.05
N LEU A 308 10.25 -14.56 -22.44
CA LEU A 308 10.41 -15.00 -23.82
C LEU A 308 9.10 -15.54 -24.39
N ALA A 309 8.41 -16.44 -23.63
CA ALA A 309 7.12 -17.00 -24.04
C ALA A 309 6.07 -15.91 -24.27
N ARG A 310 6.00 -14.90 -23.39
CA ARG A 310 5.08 -13.75 -23.52
C ARG A 310 5.45 -12.85 -24.70
N THR A 311 6.73 -12.59 -24.93
CA THR A 311 7.23 -11.76 -26.03
C THR A 311 6.87 -12.39 -27.38
N LEU A 312 7.09 -13.69 -27.52
CA LEU A 312 6.81 -14.44 -28.73
C LEU A 312 5.35 -14.90 -28.84
N LYS A 313 4.55 -14.75 -27.78
CA LYS A 313 3.19 -15.31 -27.67
C LYS A 313 3.17 -16.83 -27.94
N LYS A 314 4.13 -17.54 -27.40
CA LYS A 314 4.40 -18.95 -27.65
C LYS A 314 4.39 -19.70 -26.31
N PRO A 315 3.67 -20.83 -26.16
CA PRO A 315 3.72 -21.62 -24.93
C PRO A 315 5.15 -22.07 -24.60
N ILE A 316 5.47 -22.15 -23.30
CA ILE A 316 6.83 -22.46 -22.82
C ILE A 316 7.37 -23.75 -23.45
N LEU A 317 6.58 -24.84 -23.49
CA LEU A 317 7.01 -26.14 -24.05
C LEU A 317 7.25 -26.10 -25.58
N LYS A 318 6.92 -25.00 -26.25
CA LYS A 318 7.14 -24.81 -27.71
C LYS A 318 8.26 -23.85 -28.01
N LEU A 319 8.95 -23.29 -27.03
CA LEU A 319 10.14 -22.49 -27.23
C LEU A 319 11.29 -23.34 -27.76
N THR A 320 12.01 -22.84 -28.74
CA THR A 320 13.14 -23.51 -29.39
C THR A 320 14.47 -22.86 -29.02
N GLU A 321 15.58 -23.48 -29.36
CA GLU A 321 16.90 -22.90 -29.12
C GLU A 321 17.09 -21.60 -29.89
N GLU A 322 16.54 -21.50 -31.12
CA GLU A 322 16.55 -20.29 -31.91
C GLU A 322 15.80 -19.16 -31.22
N ASP A 323 14.62 -19.45 -30.62
CA ASP A 323 13.86 -18.47 -29.86
C ASP A 323 14.70 -17.84 -28.74
N TYR A 324 15.47 -18.65 -28.00
CA TYR A 324 16.37 -18.16 -26.95
C TYR A 324 17.56 -17.38 -27.52
N ASN A 325 18.21 -17.90 -28.57
CA ASN A 325 19.38 -17.28 -29.21
C ASN A 325 19.06 -15.91 -29.80
N GLU A 326 17.95 -15.80 -30.52
CA GLU A 326 17.52 -14.54 -31.15
C GLU A 326 17.11 -13.46 -30.18
N HIS A 327 16.86 -13.82 -28.90
CA HIS A 327 16.39 -12.91 -27.86
C HIS A 327 17.40 -12.70 -26.74
N GLY A 328 18.70 -12.94 -26.98
CA GLY A 328 19.79 -12.63 -26.05
C GLY A 328 19.89 -13.60 -24.86
N LEU A 329 19.38 -14.83 -25.00
CA LEU A 329 19.35 -15.83 -23.93
C LEU A 329 20.28 -17.03 -24.24
N GLN A 330 21.28 -16.86 -25.13
CA GLN A 330 22.25 -17.91 -25.46
C GLN A 330 23.04 -18.39 -24.23
N ASP A 331 23.38 -17.52 -23.31
CA ASP A 331 24.10 -17.88 -22.09
C ASP A 331 23.26 -18.78 -21.17
N LEU A 332 21.94 -18.52 -21.12
CA LEU A 332 21.01 -19.37 -20.40
C LEU A 332 20.97 -20.79 -21.01
N LEU A 333 20.93 -20.94 -22.34
CA LEU A 333 20.97 -22.25 -23.00
C LEU A 333 22.20 -23.05 -22.57
N ALA A 334 23.37 -22.42 -22.51
CA ALA A 334 24.62 -23.06 -22.13
C ALA A 334 24.63 -23.59 -20.66
N THR A 335 23.70 -23.18 -19.83
CA THR A 335 23.61 -23.65 -18.43
C THR A 335 22.95 -25.01 -18.27
N ARG A 336 22.31 -25.55 -19.31
CA ARG A 336 21.59 -26.84 -19.26
C ARG A 336 22.06 -27.78 -20.38
N PRO A 337 22.38 -29.05 -20.08
CA PRO A 337 22.86 -30.02 -21.08
C PRO A 337 21.89 -30.23 -22.27
N GLY A 338 20.58 -30.22 -21.99
CA GLY A 338 19.53 -30.38 -23.02
C GLY A 338 19.00 -29.06 -23.59
N GLY A 339 19.71 -27.94 -23.34
CA GLY A 339 19.37 -26.63 -23.92
C GLY A 339 17.95 -26.17 -23.59
N ALA A 340 17.24 -25.69 -24.60
CA ALA A 340 15.88 -25.18 -24.47
C ALA A 340 14.89 -26.20 -23.90
N TYR A 341 15.05 -27.49 -24.26
CA TYR A 341 14.15 -28.53 -23.78
C TYR A 341 14.18 -28.67 -22.26
N ASP A 342 15.37 -28.73 -21.67
CA ASP A 342 15.52 -28.87 -20.20
C ASP A 342 14.97 -27.65 -19.48
N ILE A 343 15.28 -26.43 -19.97
CA ILE A 343 14.78 -25.17 -19.42
C ILE A 343 13.25 -25.13 -19.47
N ASN A 344 12.67 -25.46 -20.62
CA ASN A 344 11.22 -25.43 -20.81
C ASN A 344 10.51 -26.39 -19.86
N ILE A 345 11.04 -27.61 -19.69
CA ILE A 345 10.48 -28.62 -18.77
C ILE A 345 10.62 -28.16 -17.31
N GLU A 346 11.79 -27.64 -16.91
CA GLU A 346 12.03 -27.11 -15.57
C GLU A 346 11.02 -26.00 -15.23
N VAL A 347 10.90 -25.01 -16.10
CA VAL A 347 10.02 -23.85 -15.87
C VAL A 347 8.54 -24.24 -15.92
N PHE A 348 8.13 -25.07 -16.88
CA PHE A 348 6.74 -25.53 -16.97
C PHE A 348 6.33 -26.33 -15.73
N ARG A 349 7.15 -27.29 -15.29
CA ARG A 349 6.91 -28.07 -14.06
C ARG A 349 6.89 -27.18 -12.82
N GLY A 350 7.80 -26.20 -12.76
CA GLY A 350 7.83 -25.21 -11.68
C GLY A 350 6.52 -24.43 -11.58
N LEU A 351 5.97 -23.96 -12.71
CA LEU A 351 4.66 -23.28 -12.74
C LEU A 351 3.50 -24.23 -12.40
N GLN A 352 3.49 -25.42 -12.99
CA GLN A 352 2.48 -26.43 -12.72
C GLN A 352 2.44 -26.80 -11.23
N GLY A 353 3.62 -26.89 -10.59
CA GLY A 353 3.75 -27.20 -9.16
C GLY A 353 3.21 -26.11 -8.22
N THR A 354 3.01 -24.88 -8.71
CA THR A 354 2.38 -23.82 -7.90
C THR A 354 0.87 -23.96 -7.80
N ILE A 355 0.23 -24.67 -8.74
CA ILE A 355 -1.22 -24.76 -8.84
C ILE A 355 -1.77 -25.70 -7.78
N THR A 356 -2.68 -25.20 -6.95
CA THR A 356 -3.31 -26.01 -5.90
C THR A 356 -4.79 -25.64 -5.70
N GLY A 357 -5.62 -26.65 -5.56
CA GLY A 357 -7.00 -26.50 -5.06
C GLY A 357 -7.09 -26.59 -3.51
N TRP A 358 -5.97 -26.76 -2.82
CA TRP A 358 -5.91 -27.00 -1.38
C TRP A 358 -4.92 -26.06 -0.69
N PRO A 359 -5.21 -24.76 -0.58
CA PRO A 359 -4.27 -23.78 -0.04
C PRO A 359 -3.88 -24.05 1.42
N GLY A 360 -4.75 -24.71 2.18
CA GLY A 360 -4.50 -25.17 3.55
C GLY A 360 -3.95 -26.60 3.67
N GLY A 361 -3.75 -27.32 2.54
CA GLY A 361 -3.37 -28.75 2.53
C GLY A 361 -4.56 -29.70 2.71
N LYS A 362 -4.31 -31.00 2.55
CA LYS A 362 -5.32 -32.06 2.58
C LYS A 362 -5.21 -32.91 3.84
N LYS A 363 -6.35 -33.38 4.36
CA LYS A 363 -6.43 -34.32 5.49
C LYS A 363 -5.65 -35.62 5.25
N GLU A 364 -5.64 -36.10 4.02
CA GLU A 364 -5.00 -37.38 3.63
C GLU A 364 -3.48 -37.26 3.62
N HIS A 365 -2.91 -36.09 3.41
CA HIS A 365 -1.45 -35.87 3.41
C HIS A 365 -0.85 -35.83 4.81
N ALA A 366 -1.65 -35.50 5.82
CA ALA A 366 -1.23 -35.45 7.22
C ALA A 366 -0.95 -36.84 7.84
N ARG A 367 -1.11 -37.96 7.06
CA ARG A 367 -1.01 -39.33 7.53
C ARG A 367 0.05 -40.17 6.82
N ARG A 368 0.82 -39.64 5.89
CA ARG A 368 1.84 -40.39 5.17
C ARG A 368 3.20 -40.18 5.81
N ASP A 369 3.57 -41.13 6.67
CA ASP A 369 4.94 -41.30 7.13
C ASP A 369 5.84 -41.62 5.92
N GLY A 370 6.85 -40.82 5.66
CA GLY A 370 8.02 -41.19 4.88
C GLY A 370 8.18 -40.68 3.46
N ALA A 371 7.62 -39.56 3.05
CA ALA A 371 7.89 -38.96 1.73
C ALA A 371 8.56 -37.59 1.83
N SER A 372 9.80 -37.53 1.34
CA SER A 372 10.60 -36.37 0.89
C SER A 372 10.30 -34.98 1.45
N ALA A 373 11.35 -34.23 1.73
CA ALA A 373 11.51 -32.85 2.18
C ALA A 373 10.44 -31.81 1.77
N HIS A 374 9.17 -32.05 2.08
CA HIS A 374 8.12 -31.04 2.08
C HIS A 374 8.08 -30.38 3.46
N SER A 375 7.74 -29.11 3.48
CA SER A 375 7.61 -28.33 4.71
C SER A 375 6.82 -29.09 5.80
N ILE A 376 7.31 -29.10 7.03
CA ILE A 376 6.62 -29.65 8.21
C ILE A 376 5.18 -29.11 8.32
N VAL A 377 4.93 -27.92 7.82
CA VAL A 377 3.60 -27.26 7.81
C VAL A 377 2.62 -27.93 6.85
N ALA A 378 3.10 -28.58 5.79
CA ALA A 378 2.23 -29.26 4.81
C ALA A 378 1.42 -30.40 5.44
N ASP A 379 1.95 -31.05 6.47
CA ASP A 379 1.37 -32.25 7.09
C ASP A 379 0.31 -31.94 8.17
N ILE A 380 0.12 -30.66 8.53
CA ILE A 380 -0.84 -30.26 9.58
C ILE A 380 -2.23 -30.06 8.97
N PHE A 381 -3.23 -30.78 9.49
CA PHE A 381 -4.64 -30.59 9.15
C PHE A 381 -5.54 -30.86 10.38
N PRO A 382 -6.57 -30.03 10.68
CA PRO A 382 -6.81 -28.70 10.10
C PRO A 382 -5.76 -27.67 10.52
N LYS A 383 -5.54 -26.67 9.68
CA LYS A 383 -4.67 -25.54 10.03
C LYS A 383 -5.45 -24.47 10.76
N ARG A 384 -4.78 -23.77 11.67
CA ARG A 384 -5.19 -22.46 12.13
C ARG A 384 -4.62 -21.41 11.18
N VAL A 385 -5.49 -20.59 10.62
CA VAL A 385 -5.16 -19.60 9.61
C VAL A 385 -5.52 -18.21 10.13
N VAL A 386 -4.63 -17.24 10.01
CA VAL A 386 -4.94 -15.83 10.25
C VAL A 386 -4.82 -15.07 8.94
N ILE A 387 -5.91 -14.41 8.52
CA ILE A 387 -5.94 -13.50 7.39
C ILE A 387 -5.94 -12.08 7.94
N PHE A 388 -4.87 -11.34 7.71
CA PHE A 388 -4.80 -9.92 8.04
C PHE A 388 -5.33 -9.09 6.89
N SER A 389 -6.28 -8.21 7.15
CA SER A 389 -6.88 -7.26 6.21
C SER A 389 -6.51 -5.84 6.65
N PRO A 390 -5.69 -5.10 5.89
CA PRO A 390 -5.34 -3.71 6.23
C PRO A 390 -6.57 -2.83 6.45
N HIS A 391 -7.49 -2.83 5.50
CA HIS A 391 -8.82 -2.22 5.64
C HIS A 391 -9.90 -3.31 5.70
N PRO A 392 -11.11 -2.99 6.20
CA PRO A 392 -12.19 -3.97 6.32
C PRO A 392 -12.84 -4.37 4.99
N ASP A 393 -12.08 -4.90 4.01
CA ASP A 393 -12.52 -5.41 2.71
C ASP A 393 -11.38 -6.05 1.90
N ASP A 394 -10.10 -5.75 2.23
CA ASP A 394 -8.94 -6.23 1.46
C ASP A 394 -8.85 -7.77 1.42
N ASP A 395 -9.31 -8.45 2.47
CA ASP A 395 -9.39 -9.91 2.57
C ASP A 395 -10.27 -10.52 1.46
N VAL A 396 -11.49 -10.00 1.29
CA VAL A 396 -12.43 -10.52 0.28
C VAL A 396 -12.10 -10.01 -1.13
N ILE A 397 -11.60 -8.77 -1.27
CA ILE A 397 -11.19 -8.21 -2.57
C ILE A 397 -10.00 -8.99 -3.13
N SER A 398 -8.99 -9.27 -2.31
CA SER A 398 -7.74 -9.84 -2.78
C SER A 398 -7.77 -11.37 -2.84
N MET A 399 -8.26 -12.04 -1.79
CA MET A 399 -8.21 -13.50 -1.69
C MET A 399 -9.56 -14.15 -1.32
N GLY A 400 -10.66 -13.51 -1.67
CA GLY A 400 -12.00 -13.96 -1.26
C GLY A 400 -12.36 -15.37 -1.69
N GLY A 401 -11.90 -15.84 -2.85
CA GLY A 401 -12.10 -17.22 -3.30
C GLY A 401 -11.33 -18.23 -2.44
N THR A 402 -10.05 -17.96 -2.21
CA THR A 402 -9.20 -18.77 -1.31
C THR A 402 -9.69 -18.72 0.12
N PHE A 403 -10.14 -17.56 0.59
CA PHE A 403 -10.69 -17.37 1.92
C PHE A 403 -11.91 -18.28 2.17
N ILE A 404 -12.91 -18.23 1.27
CA ILE A 404 -14.11 -19.09 1.33
C ILE A 404 -13.71 -20.57 1.31
N ARG A 405 -12.79 -20.93 0.41
CA ARG A 405 -12.30 -22.31 0.25
C ARG A 405 -11.61 -22.84 1.51
N LEU A 406 -10.79 -22.04 2.19
CA LEU A 406 -10.17 -22.42 3.46
C LEU A 406 -11.21 -22.76 4.52
N CYS A 407 -12.28 -21.97 4.64
CA CYS A 407 -13.38 -22.24 5.56
C CYS A 407 -14.12 -23.54 5.20
N GLU A 408 -14.43 -23.75 3.92
CA GLU A 408 -15.14 -24.94 3.42
C GLU A 408 -14.35 -26.22 3.56
N GLN A 409 -13.02 -26.14 3.44
CA GLN A 409 -12.11 -27.25 3.64
C GLN A 409 -11.92 -27.60 5.13
N GLY A 410 -12.57 -26.88 6.03
CA GLY A 410 -12.60 -27.18 7.47
C GLY A 410 -11.39 -26.70 8.25
N HIS A 411 -10.67 -25.71 7.76
CA HIS A 411 -9.61 -25.04 8.52
C HIS A 411 -10.21 -24.08 9.55
N GLU A 412 -9.49 -23.85 10.65
CA GLU A 412 -9.84 -22.83 11.64
C GLU A 412 -9.33 -21.47 11.16
N VAL A 413 -10.24 -20.71 10.53
CA VAL A 413 -9.91 -19.43 9.91
C VAL A 413 -10.29 -18.26 10.81
N HIS A 414 -9.30 -17.42 11.11
CA HIS A 414 -9.44 -16.13 11.78
C HIS A 414 -9.21 -15.00 10.77
N VAL A 415 -9.99 -13.93 10.84
CA VAL A 415 -9.75 -12.71 10.10
C VAL A 415 -9.46 -11.57 11.05
N ALA A 416 -8.44 -10.76 10.74
CA ALA A 416 -7.97 -9.66 11.57
C ALA A 416 -7.92 -8.35 10.76
N TYR A 417 -8.90 -7.49 11.00
CA TYR A 417 -8.96 -6.16 10.40
C TYR A 417 -8.05 -5.22 11.18
N GLN A 418 -7.01 -4.71 10.51
CA GLN A 418 -5.94 -3.96 11.18
C GLN A 418 -6.34 -2.51 11.47
N THR A 419 -7.17 -1.90 10.63
CA THR A 419 -7.65 -0.52 10.78
C THR A 419 -9.17 -0.47 10.72
N SER A 420 -9.75 0.62 11.23
CA SER A 420 -11.21 0.84 11.18
C SER A 420 -11.73 1.17 9.77
N GLY A 421 -10.89 1.74 8.90
CA GLY A 421 -11.29 2.24 7.58
C GLY A 421 -12.29 3.40 7.62
N ASN A 422 -12.48 4.05 8.76
CA ASN A 422 -13.50 5.07 9.01
C ASN A 422 -13.43 6.27 8.05
N ILE A 423 -12.23 6.70 7.68
CA ILE A 423 -12.02 7.86 6.79
C ILE A 423 -12.52 7.62 5.36
N ALA A 424 -12.78 6.37 4.97
CA ALA A 424 -13.25 6.01 3.63
C ALA A 424 -14.78 5.91 3.55
N VAL A 425 -15.54 6.37 4.55
CA VAL A 425 -17.00 6.37 4.57
C VAL A 425 -17.53 7.77 4.33
N PHE A 426 -18.50 7.91 3.43
CA PHE A 426 -19.17 9.18 3.16
C PHE A 426 -19.99 9.65 4.37
N ASP A 427 -20.05 10.99 4.57
CA ASP A 427 -20.82 11.58 5.65
C ASP A 427 -22.32 11.23 5.56
N ASP A 428 -22.86 11.18 4.35
CA ASP A 428 -24.23 10.79 4.07
C ASP A 428 -24.56 9.36 4.54
N ALA A 429 -23.63 8.42 4.35
CA ALA A 429 -23.80 7.06 4.87
C ALA A 429 -23.85 7.04 6.40
N ALA A 430 -23.04 7.87 7.06
CA ALA A 430 -23.04 7.98 8.53
C ALA A 430 -24.35 8.60 9.04
N ILE A 431 -24.87 9.64 8.39
CA ILE A 431 -26.18 10.25 8.68
C ILE A 431 -27.27 9.19 8.59
N ARG A 432 -27.38 8.50 7.45
CA ARG A 432 -28.39 7.43 7.24
C ARG A 432 -28.39 6.36 8.33
N HIS A 433 -27.20 6.00 8.84
CA HIS A 433 -27.11 5.02 9.93
C HIS A 433 -27.47 5.63 11.28
N ALA A 434 -27.18 6.91 11.52
CA ALA A 434 -27.61 7.62 12.73
C ALA A 434 -29.14 7.71 12.78
N ASP A 435 -29.77 8.15 11.69
CA ASP A 435 -31.24 8.19 11.52
C ASP A 435 -31.85 6.80 11.82
N PHE A 436 -31.31 5.75 11.19
CA PHE A 436 -31.78 4.37 11.44
C PHE A 436 -31.71 3.96 12.90
N VAL A 437 -30.61 4.29 13.61
CA VAL A 437 -30.45 3.95 15.03
C VAL A 437 -31.47 4.69 15.88
N THR A 438 -31.71 5.97 15.59
CA THR A 438 -32.71 6.78 16.30
C THR A 438 -34.11 6.23 16.10
N GLU A 439 -34.51 5.97 14.84
CA GLU A 439 -35.81 5.38 14.53
C GLU A 439 -35.97 3.97 15.15
N PHE A 440 -34.91 3.16 15.12
CA PHE A 440 -34.89 1.85 15.75
C PHE A 440 -35.17 1.94 17.26
N CYS A 441 -34.44 2.83 17.95
CA CYS A 441 -34.63 3.05 19.38
C CYS A 441 -36.03 3.55 19.72
N GLN A 442 -36.61 4.43 18.93
CA GLN A 442 -37.95 4.95 19.08
C GLN A 442 -39.00 3.85 18.83
N SER A 443 -38.88 3.12 17.70
CA SER A 443 -39.83 2.07 17.31
C SER A 443 -39.93 0.93 18.33
N PHE A 444 -38.77 0.53 18.87
CA PHE A 444 -38.69 -0.51 19.89
C PHE A 444 -38.79 0.02 21.33
N LYS A 445 -39.03 1.32 21.52
CA LYS A 445 -39.15 2.00 22.84
C LYS A 445 -37.96 1.71 23.77
N LEU A 446 -36.75 1.74 23.20
CA LEU A 446 -35.54 1.50 23.98
C LEU A 446 -35.17 2.73 24.81
N PHE A 447 -34.61 2.48 26.03
CA PHE A 447 -34.24 3.53 26.96
C PHE A 447 -33.24 4.55 26.41
N ALA A 448 -32.42 4.13 25.41
CA ALA A 448 -31.39 4.94 24.76
C ALA A 448 -31.94 5.90 23.67
N GLY A 449 -33.24 5.94 23.40
CA GLY A 449 -33.80 6.72 22.29
C GLY A 449 -33.45 8.21 22.31
N LYS A 450 -33.53 8.86 23.48
CA LYS A 450 -33.16 10.27 23.63
C LYS A 450 -31.66 10.54 23.46
N GLU A 451 -30.82 9.59 23.82
CA GLU A 451 -29.37 9.75 23.64
C GLU A 451 -28.97 9.51 22.16
N ALA A 452 -29.65 8.59 21.47
CA ALA A 452 -29.46 8.38 20.04
C ALA A 452 -29.84 9.65 19.26
N GLU A 453 -30.99 10.26 19.56
CA GLU A 453 -31.45 11.53 18.98
C GLU A 453 -30.44 12.67 19.16
N LYS A 454 -29.90 12.84 20.36
CA LYS A 454 -28.85 13.84 20.61
C LYS A 454 -27.55 13.59 19.84
N ILE A 455 -27.16 12.33 19.66
CA ILE A 455 -25.97 11.96 18.87
C ILE A 455 -26.22 12.32 17.41
N GLU A 456 -27.39 11.97 16.89
CA GLU A 456 -27.81 12.30 15.52
C GLU A 456 -27.81 13.81 15.30
N GLU A 457 -28.44 14.61 16.18
CA GLU A 457 -28.42 16.07 16.11
C GLU A 457 -27.02 16.67 16.07
N ARG A 458 -26.08 16.15 16.88
CA ARG A 458 -24.69 16.61 16.86
C ARG A 458 -23.98 16.29 15.55
N ILE A 459 -24.23 15.09 15.00
CA ILE A 459 -23.66 14.67 13.72
C ILE A 459 -24.19 15.56 12.59
N LEU A 460 -25.50 15.76 12.52
CA LEU A 460 -26.14 16.61 11.51
C LEU A 460 -25.63 18.07 11.60
N SER A 461 -25.52 18.60 12.82
CA SER A 461 -24.97 19.93 13.04
C SER A 461 -23.53 20.05 12.59
N PHE A 462 -22.67 19.06 12.93
CA PHE A 462 -21.27 19.04 12.52
C PHE A 462 -21.13 18.94 11.00
N VAL A 463 -21.80 17.99 10.35
CA VAL A 463 -21.69 17.79 8.90
C VAL A 463 -22.17 19.03 8.12
N LYS A 464 -23.19 19.73 8.63
CA LYS A 464 -23.71 20.96 8.00
C LYS A 464 -22.69 22.10 7.98
N THR A 465 -21.81 22.17 8.97
CA THR A 465 -20.80 23.24 9.13
C THR A 465 -19.39 22.80 8.76
N LYS A 466 -19.18 21.51 8.50
CA LYS A 466 -17.89 20.91 8.22
C LYS A 466 -17.26 21.52 6.97
N GLU A 467 -16.05 22.01 7.10
CA GLU A 467 -15.25 22.48 5.99
C GLU A 467 -14.57 21.33 5.23
N ALA A 468 -14.21 21.59 3.97
CA ALA A 468 -13.46 20.59 3.18
C ALA A 468 -12.11 20.30 3.84
N GLY A 469 -11.86 19.03 4.17
CA GLY A 469 -10.63 18.58 4.83
C GLY A 469 -10.66 18.66 6.36
N GLU A 470 -11.74 19.10 6.96
CA GLU A 470 -11.90 19.10 8.41
C GLU A 470 -11.98 17.67 8.96
N ILE A 471 -11.34 17.46 10.12
CA ILE A 471 -11.34 16.16 10.81
C ILE A 471 -12.74 15.90 11.34
N ASP A 472 -13.26 14.69 11.08
CA ASP A 472 -14.55 14.25 11.61
C ASP A 472 -14.62 14.36 13.13
N SER A 473 -15.81 14.71 13.64
CA SER A 473 -16.05 14.64 15.09
C SER A 473 -15.88 13.21 15.62
N PRO A 474 -15.58 13.01 16.91
CA PRO A 474 -15.42 11.66 17.47
C PRO A 474 -16.65 10.76 17.26
N GLU A 475 -17.85 11.32 17.34
CA GLU A 475 -19.09 10.61 17.09
C GLU A 475 -19.19 10.17 15.60
N LEU A 476 -18.87 11.06 14.68
CA LEU A 476 -18.90 10.78 13.24
C LEU A 476 -17.85 9.71 12.89
N GLN A 477 -16.63 9.81 13.43
CA GLN A 477 -15.58 8.79 13.26
C GLN A 477 -16.05 7.42 13.79
N THR A 478 -16.70 7.42 14.96
CA THR A 478 -17.22 6.20 15.58
C THR A 478 -18.27 5.53 14.71
N ILE A 479 -19.28 6.26 14.21
CA ILE A 479 -20.31 5.70 13.33
C ILE A 479 -19.70 5.16 12.04
N LYS A 480 -18.83 5.91 11.39
CA LYS A 480 -18.13 5.45 10.19
C LYS A 480 -17.35 4.15 10.44
N GLY A 481 -16.65 4.04 11.56
CA GLY A 481 -15.98 2.82 11.99
C GLY A 481 -16.94 1.66 12.24
N LEU A 482 -18.10 1.90 12.86
CA LEU A 482 -19.14 0.89 13.09
C LEU A 482 -19.76 0.39 11.77
N ILE A 483 -19.97 1.26 10.78
CA ILE A 483 -20.42 0.87 9.45
C ILE A 483 -19.43 -0.14 8.86
N ARG A 484 -18.15 0.21 8.76
CA ARG A 484 -17.10 -0.68 8.22
C ARG A 484 -17.01 -2.00 8.99
N ARG A 485 -17.11 -1.96 10.33
CA ARG A 485 -17.13 -3.19 11.17
C ARG A 485 -18.33 -4.08 10.89
N SER A 486 -19.51 -3.49 10.67
CA SER A 486 -20.74 -4.28 10.37
C SER A 486 -20.62 -4.98 9.03
N GLU A 487 -20.10 -4.28 8.03
CA GLU A 487 -19.83 -4.79 6.70
C GLU A 487 -18.79 -5.91 6.71
N ALA A 488 -17.66 -5.69 7.40
CA ALA A 488 -16.60 -6.68 7.59
C ALA A 488 -17.12 -7.97 8.26
N ARG A 489 -17.96 -7.84 9.30
CA ARG A 489 -18.62 -9.01 9.92
C ARG A 489 -19.54 -9.73 8.93
N ALA A 490 -20.25 -8.99 8.08
CA ALA A 490 -21.13 -9.60 7.08
C ALA A 490 -20.33 -10.35 6.00
N GLY A 491 -19.23 -9.77 5.50
CA GLY A 491 -18.30 -10.41 4.57
C GLY A 491 -17.66 -11.66 5.15
N ALA A 492 -17.09 -11.57 6.36
CA ALA A 492 -16.45 -12.68 7.04
C ALA A 492 -17.42 -13.85 7.34
N ARG A 493 -18.64 -13.55 7.81
CA ARG A 493 -19.68 -14.57 8.03
C ARG A 493 -20.10 -15.25 6.72
N TYR A 494 -20.26 -14.47 5.66
CA TYR A 494 -20.59 -15.02 4.35
C TYR A 494 -19.47 -15.93 3.83
N SER A 495 -18.23 -15.61 4.13
CA SER A 495 -17.06 -16.45 3.80
C SER A 495 -16.92 -17.69 4.70
N GLY A 496 -17.73 -17.83 5.76
CA GLY A 496 -17.76 -19.00 6.63
C GLY A 496 -17.00 -18.86 7.95
N VAL A 497 -16.53 -17.67 8.32
CA VAL A 497 -15.82 -17.41 9.58
C VAL A 497 -16.81 -17.36 10.75
N LYS A 498 -16.44 -18.00 11.86
CA LYS A 498 -17.21 -17.94 13.10
C LYS A 498 -17.08 -16.56 13.75
N PRO A 499 -18.15 -16.06 14.42
CA PRO A 499 -18.13 -14.72 15.03
C PRO A 499 -16.97 -14.47 15.98
N GLU A 500 -16.56 -15.48 16.75
CA GLU A 500 -15.45 -15.42 17.72
C GLU A 500 -14.06 -15.35 17.06
N HIS A 501 -13.97 -15.64 15.77
CA HIS A 501 -12.75 -15.59 14.99
C HIS A 501 -12.60 -14.30 14.16
N ILE A 502 -13.48 -13.32 14.34
CA ILE A 502 -13.43 -12.02 13.68
C ILE A 502 -12.82 -11.01 14.66
N HIS A 503 -11.64 -10.48 14.33
CA HIS A 503 -10.87 -9.59 15.18
C HIS A 503 -10.78 -8.19 14.57
N PHE A 504 -10.95 -7.16 15.38
CA PHE A 504 -10.73 -5.75 15.01
C PHE A 504 -9.58 -5.25 15.86
N LEU A 505 -8.47 -4.89 15.24
CA LEU A 505 -7.24 -4.51 15.93
C LEU A 505 -7.17 -3.02 16.22
N ASP A 506 -7.78 -2.20 15.39
CA ASP A 506 -7.82 -0.73 15.50
C ASP A 506 -6.43 -0.15 15.81
N LEU A 507 -5.45 -0.49 14.98
CA LEU A 507 -4.06 -0.14 15.22
C LEU A 507 -3.87 1.38 15.39
N PRO A 508 -3.26 1.85 16.49
CA PRO A 508 -3.15 3.26 16.86
C PRO A 508 -2.53 4.18 15.83
N PHE A 509 -1.68 3.64 14.94
CA PHE A 509 -1.07 4.45 13.88
C PHE A 509 -2.12 5.01 12.93
N TYR A 510 -3.23 4.29 12.71
CA TYR A 510 -4.31 4.66 11.79
C TYR A 510 -5.39 5.52 12.45
N GLU A 511 -5.74 5.22 13.70
CA GLU A 511 -6.89 5.80 14.40
C GLU A 511 -6.64 7.25 14.83
N THR A 512 -6.41 8.12 13.85
CA THR A 512 -6.12 9.55 14.03
C THR A 512 -7.24 10.45 13.57
N GLY A 513 -8.21 9.91 12.83
CA GLY A 513 -9.23 10.66 12.10
C GLY A 513 -8.67 11.51 10.93
N ARG A 514 -7.37 11.40 10.64
CA ARG A 514 -6.69 12.13 9.57
C ARG A 514 -6.26 11.20 8.45
N VAL A 515 -6.18 11.70 7.23
CA VAL A 515 -5.57 10.97 6.12
C VAL A 515 -4.10 10.68 6.43
N LYS A 516 -3.40 11.66 7.02
CA LYS A 516 -2.02 11.47 7.48
C LYS A 516 -1.98 10.56 8.72
N LYS A 517 -1.36 9.40 8.57
CA LYS A 517 -1.19 8.41 9.62
C LYS A 517 -0.06 8.76 10.56
N LYS A 518 -0.10 8.24 11.79
CA LYS A 518 1.07 8.25 12.68
C LYS A 518 2.12 7.25 12.20
N PRO A 519 3.38 7.44 12.57
CA PRO A 519 4.39 6.39 12.40
C PRO A 519 3.98 5.12 13.17
N LEU A 520 4.42 3.97 12.65
CA LEU A 520 4.28 2.69 13.35
C LEU A 520 4.92 2.76 14.74
N SER A 521 4.20 2.30 15.75
CA SER A 521 4.59 2.37 17.15
C SER A 521 4.69 0.98 17.79
N GLU A 522 5.27 0.92 18.97
CA GLU A 522 5.36 -0.30 19.78
C GLU A 522 3.98 -0.90 20.09
N ALA A 523 2.98 -0.04 20.37
CA ALA A 523 1.62 -0.49 20.67
C ALA A 523 0.98 -1.24 19.50
N ASP A 524 1.22 -0.79 18.25
CA ASP A 524 0.70 -1.47 17.05
C ASP A 524 1.27 -2.90 16.92
N ILE A 525 2.56 -3.04 17.26
CA ILE A 525 3.27 -4.32 17.20
C ILE A 525 2.80 -5.25 18.34
N GLU A 526 2.63 -4.73 19.55
CA GLU A 526 2.15 -5.50 20.69
C GLU A 526 0.76 -6.09 20.45
N ILE A 527 -0.19 -5.29 19.95
CA ILE A 527 -1.54 -5.74 19.57
C ILE A 527 -1.45 -6.90 18.56
N THR A 528 -0.59 -6.78 17.56
CA THR A 528 -0.39 -7.83 16.55
C THR A 528 0.23 -9.09 17.18
N CYS A 529 1.24 -8.95 18.03
CA CYS A 529 1.85 -10.06 18.77
C CYS A 529 0.84 -10.80 19.66
N GLU A 530 -0.01 -10.09 20.36
CA GLU A 530 -1.04 -10.67 21.23
C GLU A 530 -2.03 -11.55 20.45
N LEU A 531 -2.47 -11.10 19.28
CA LEU A 531 -3.31 -11.90 18.41
C LEU A 531 -2.60 -13.18 17.97
N LEU A 532 -1.36 -13.05 17.49
CA LEU A 532 -0.57 -14.19 17.00
C LEU A 532 -0.27 -15.21 18.11
N GLU A 533 0.07 -14.75 19.31
CA GLU A 533 0.27 -15.63 20.48
C GLU A 533 -1.01 -16.34 20.93
N ARG A 534 -2.18 -15.68 20.82
CA ARG A 534 -3.46 -16.29 21.14
C ARG A 534 -3.87 -17.37 20.16
N VAL A 535 -3.71 -17.11 18.83
CA VAL A 535 -4.15 -18.03 17.77
C VAL A 535 -3.08 -19.10 17.48
N LYS A 536 -1.79 -18.74 17.50
CA LYS A 536 -0.66 -19.60 17.12
C LYS A 536 -0.87 -20.22 15.73
N PRO A 537 -0.98 -19.40 14.68
CA PRO A 537 -1.36 -19.85 13.36
C PRO A 537 -0.30 -20.76 12.71
N HIS A 538 -0.76 -21.64 11.82
CA HIS A 538 0.10 -22.40 10.90
C HIS A 538 0.28 -21.68 9.56
N GLN A 539 -0.68 -20.81 9.22
CA GLN A 539 -0.59 -19.94 8.05
C GLN A 539 -1.05 -18.52 8.42
N ILE A 540 -0.28 -17.55 7.99
CA ILE A 540 -0.61 -16.12 8.03
C ILE A 540 -0.74 -15.65 6.59
N TYR A 541 -1.86 -15.00 6.25
CA TYR A 541 -2.03 -14.29 4.99
C TYR A 541 -2.00 -12.79 5.27
N ALA A 542 -1.17 -12.06 4.53
CA ALA A 542 -0.99 -10.62 4.68
C ALA A 542 -0.98 -9.91 3.32
N ALA A 543 -1.38 -8.65 3.30
CA ALA A 543 -1.35 -7.85 2.07
C ALA A 543 0.10 -7.58 1.62
N GLY A 544 0.46 -8.14 0.46
CA GLY A 544 1.68 -7.83 -0.28
C GLY A 544 1.47 -6.77 -1.36
N ASP A 545 0.27 -6.20 -1.43
CA ASP A 545 -0.11 -5.13 -2.33
C ASP A 545 0.24 -3.78 -1.69
N LEU A 546 1.46 -3.29 -1.95
CA LEU A 546 2.04 -2.11 -1.31
C LEU A 546 1.86 -0.82 -2.13
N SER A 547 1.05 -0.88 -3.19
CA SER A 547 0.76 0.23 -4.09
C SER A 547 -0.49 1.01 -3.72
N ASP A 548 -1.05 0.77 -2.53
CA ASP A 548 -2.16 1.57 -2.02
C ASP A 548 -1.75 3.05 -1.92
N PRO A 549 -2.61 3.98 -2.38
CA PRO A 549 -2.26 5.40 -2.45
C PRO A 549 -1.92 6.02 -1.10
N HIS A 550 -2.40 5.42 -0.02
CA HIS A 550 -2.31 5.96 1.34
C HIS A 550 -1.15 5.37 2.16
N GLY A 551 -0.44 4.38 1.63
CA GLY A 551 0.66 3.68 2.30
C GLY A 551 0.23 2.85 3.53
N THR A 552 -1.07 2.64 3.74
CA THR A 552 -1.62 1.88 4.87
C THR A 552 -1.17 0.42 4.82
N HIS A 553 -1.24 -0.21 3.64
CA HIS A 553 -0.84 -1.63 3.46
C HIS A 553 0.62 -1.85 3.86
N ARG A 554 1.52 -0.91 3.50
CA ARG A 554 2.95 -0.99 3.87
C ARG A 554 3.14 -0.95 5.38
N VAL A 555 2.46 -0.05 6.08
CA VAL A 555 2.55 0.07 7.55
C VAL A 555 1.97 -1.17 8.22
N CYS A 556 0.82 -1.65 7.75
CA CYS A 556 0.17 -2.87 8.23
C CYS A 556 1.07 -4.11 8.05
N LEU A 557 1.67 -4.28 6.88
CA LEU A 557 2.62 -5.38 6.63
C LEU A 557 3.84 -5.25 7.54
N SER A 558 4.37 -4.04 7.74
CA SER A 558 5.52 -3.81 8.64
C SER A 558 5.20 -4.21 10.07
N ALA A 559 3.99 -3.94 10.58
CA ALA A 559 3.55 -4.40 11.90
C ALA A 559 3.56 -5.93 12.00
N ILE A 560 3.00 -6.62 10.99
CA ILE A 560 2.94 -8.08 10.94
C ILE A 560 4.35 -8.68 10.93
N ILE A 561 5.22 -8.20 10.02
CA ILE A 561 6.58 -8.75 9.87
C ILE A 561 7.40 -8.51 11.14
N THR A 562 7.30 -7.33 11.76
CA THR A 562 7.97 -7.03 13.01
C THR A 562 7.48 -7.94 14.13
N ALA A 563 6.17 -8.20 14.21
CA ALA A 563 5.61 -9.14 15.20
C ALA A 563 6.09 -10.57 14.94
N VAL A 564 6.10 -11.05 13.69
CA VAL A 564 6.61 -12.37 13.30
C VAL A 564 8.10 -12.52 13.65
N GLN A 565 8.93 -11.51 13.38
CA GLN A 565 10.35 -11.51 13.75
C GLN A 565 10.54 -11.54 15.28
N ARG A 566 9.72 -10.82 16.03
CA ARG A 566 9.74 -10.80 17.50
C ARG A 566 9.38 -12.16 18.10
N LEU A 567 8.46 -12.88 17.45
CA LEU A 567 7.95 -14.17 17.89
C LEU A 567 8.72 -15.35 17.28
N LYS A 568 9.78 -15.13 16.48
CA LYS A 568 10.50 -16.18 15.71
C LYS A 568 10.98 -17.36 16.54
N ASP A 569 11.34 -17.14 17.81
CA ASP A 569 11.86 -18.18 18.70
C ASP A 569 10.75 -18.98 19.42
N ARG A 570 9.49 -18.63 19.20
CA ARG A 570 8.36 -19.40 19.75
C ARG A 570 8.26 -20.76 19.06
N PRO A 571 8.04 -21.86 19.80
CA PRO A 571 7.99 -23.22 19.22
C PRO A 571 6.99 -23.36 18.08
N TRP A 572 5.82 -22.70 18.18
CA TRP A 572 4.78 -22.77 17.16
C TRP A 572 5.13 -21.99 15.88
N MET A 573 6.02 -20.99 15.94
CA MET A 573 6.47 -20.24 14.75
C MET A 573 7.24 -21.12 13.75
N LYS A 574 7.88 -22.20 14.21
CA LYS A 574 8.55 -23.18 13.33
C LYS A 574 7.57 -23.89 12.40
N GLN A 575 6.29 -23.88 12.75
CA GLN A 575 5.19 -24.47 11.99
C GLN A 575 4.29 -23.42 11.34
N CYS A 576 4.77 -22.20 11.17
CA CYS A 576 4.02 -21.09 10.61
C CYS A 576 4.65 -20.60 9.31
N GLU A 577 3.83 -20.43 8.27
CA GLU A 577 4.20 -19.84 7.00
C GLU A 577 3.45 -18.54 6.79
N VAL A 578 4.14 -17.53 6.24
CA VAL A 578 3.55 -16.25 5.89
C VAL A 578 3.41 -16.15 4.38
N TRP A 579 2.18 -15.96 3.92
CA TRP A 579 1.81 -15.81 2.52
C TRP A 579 1.35 -14.38 2.25
N LEU A 580 1.88 -13.78 1.20
CA LEU A 580 1.51 -12.45 0.75
C LEU A 580 0.51 -12.56 -0.39
N TYR A 581 -0.61 -11.87 -0.27
CA TYR A 581 -1.63 -11.74 -1.31
C TYR A 581 -1.59 -10.36 -1.98
N ARG A 582 -2.06 -10.28 -3.23
CA ARG A 582 -2.35 -9.05 -3.99
C ARG A 582 -3.75 -9.16 -4.60
N GLY A 583 -4.23 -8.09 -5.24
CA GLY A 583 -5.52 -8.09 -5.95
C GLY A 583 -6.31 -6.80 -5.84
N ALA A 584 -6.08 -5.98 -4.81
CA ALA A 584 -6.76 -4.69 -4.68
C ALA A 584 -6.18 -3.63 -5.64
N TRP A 585 -4.84 -3.50 -5.69
CA TRP A 585 -4.13 -2.49 -6.48
C TRP A 585 -3.25 -3.08 -7.56
N GLN A 586 -2.60 -4.21 -7.29
CA GLN A 586 -1.66 -4.90 -8.17
C GLN A 586 -1.90 -6.42 -8.14
N GLU A 587 -1.21 -7.14 -9.04
CA GLU A 587 -1.14 -8.60 -9.03
C GLU A 587 0.33 -9.03 -9.09
N TRP A 588 0.60 -10.28 -8.69
CA TRP A 588 1.93 -10.88 -8.80
C TRP A 588 2.27 -11.22 -10.25
N GLU A 589 3.51 -10.98 -10.65
CA GLU A 589 3.99 -11.54 -11.91
C GLU A 589 4.08 -13.08 -11.82
N PRO A 590 3.75 -13.83 -12.89
CA PRO A 590 3.69 -15.29 -12.85
C PRO A 590 4.97 -15.98 -12.36
N HIS A 591 6.14 -15.35 -12.58
CA HIS A 591 7.40 -15.90 -12.10
C HIS A 591 7.59 -15.80 -10.58
N GLU A 592 6.86 -14.91 -9.92
CA GLU A 592 6.91 -14.71 -8.47
C GLU A 592 5.96 -15.66 -7.74
N ILE A 593 4.85 -16.06 -8.37
CA ILE A 593 3.80 -16.87 -7.72
C ILE A 593 4.37 -18.21 -7.27
N GLU A 594 4.23 -18.47 -5.96
CA GLU A 594 4.61 -19.74 -5.31
C GLU A 594 3.40 -20.62 -4.97
N MET A 595 2.20 -20.03 -4.86
CA MET A 595 0.93 -20.73 -4.74
C MET A 595 -0.12 -20.06 -5.62
N ALA A 596 -0.66 -20.79 -6.58
CA ALA A 596 -1.70 -20.37 -7.50
C ALA A 596 -2.99 -21.15 -7.19
N VAL A 597 -4.04 -20.44 -6.79
CA VAL A 597 -5.33 -21.05 -6.44
C VAL A 597 -6.33 -20.75 -7.54
N PRO A 598 -6.63 -21.75 -8.41
CA PRO A 598 -7.60 -21.55 -9.48
C PRO A 598 -9.02 -21.51 -8.91
N LEU A 599 -9.84 -20.62 -9.45
CA LEU A 599 -11.24 -20.41 -9.07
C LEU A 599 -12.17 -20.83 -10.21
N SER A 600 -13.25 -21.49 -9.87
CA SER A 600 -14.38 -21.73 -10.77
C SER A 600 -15.24 -20.49 -10.96
N PRO A 601 -16.12 -20.43 -11.99
CA PRO A 601 -17.09 -19.35 -12.17
C PRO A 601 -17.97 -19.12 -10.93
N GLU A 602 -18.36 -20.20 -10.24
CA GLU A 602 -19.16 -20.13 -9.02
C GLU A 602 -18.38 -19.47 -7.87
N GLU A 603 -17.11 -19.84 -7.68
CA GLU A 603 -16.26 -19.26 -6.64
C GLU A 603 -15.98 -17.78 -6.90
N VAL A 604 -15.80 -17.38 -8.16
CA VAL A 604 -15.70 -15.96 -8.55
C VAL A 604 -16.99 -15.21 -8.22
N ALA A 605 -18.16 -15.77 -8.52
CA ALA A 605 -19.44 -15.17 -8.17
C ALA A 605 -19.63 -15.04 -6.65
N ARG A 606 -19.22 -16.03 -5.88
CA ARG A 606 -19.28 -16.00 -4.41
C ARG A 606 -18.32 -14.97 -3.82
N LYS A 607 -17.12 -14.87 -4.36
CA LYS A 607 -16.16 -13.79 -4.02
C LYS A 607 -16.80 -12.41 -4.23
N ARG A 608 -17.44 -12.19 -5.39
CA ARG A 608 -18.16 -10.94 -5.69
C ARG A 608 -19.24 -10.64 -4.65
N ILE A 609 -20.04 -11.63 -4.25
CA ILE A 609 -21.06 -11.46 -3.21
C ILE A 609 -20.43 -11.09 -1.86
N ALA A 610 -19.27 -11.68 -1.50
CA ALA A 610 -18.55 -11.31 -0.31
C ALA A 610 -18.09 -9.84 -0.35
N ILE A 611 -17.55 -9.38 -1.49
CA ILE A 611 -17.20 -7.96 -1.71
C ILE A 611 -18.43 -7.06 -1.58
N PHE A 612 -19.58 -7.46 -2.09
CA PHE A 612 -20.83 -6.66 -2.02
C PHE A 612 -21.38 -6.52 -0.59
N LYS A 613 -20.89 -7.28 0.39
CA LYS A 613 -21.21 -7.03 1.82
C LYS A 613 -20.60 -5.74 2.34
N HIS A 614 -19.62 -5.19 1.64
CA HIS A 614 -18.98 -3.91 1.96
C HIS A 614 -19.67 -2.77 1.18
N GLU A 615 -20.92 -2.49 1.55
CA GLU A 615 -21.81 -1.58 0.82
C GLU A 615 -21.26 -0.16 0.70
N SER A 616 -20.55 0.33 1.72
CA SER A 616 -19.95 1.67 1.70
C SER A 616 -18.80 1.81 0.68
N GLN A 617 -18.29 0.68 0.14
CA GLN A 617 -17.13 0.65 -0.76
C GLN A 617 -17.43 0.06 -2.14
N LYS A 618 -18.59 -0.59 -2.33
CA LYS A 618 -18.86 -1.41 -3.52
C LYS A 618 -19.00 -0.60 -4.81
N ASP A 619 -19.74 0.53 -4.75
CA ASP A 619 -20.13 1.29 -5.93
C ASP A 619 -19.13 2.43 -6.23
N LYS A 620 -18.89 3.28 -5.25
CA LYS A 620 -18.08 4.48 -5.42
C LYS A 620 -17.22 4.71 -4.19
N ALA A 621 -16.02 4.15 -4.21
CA ALA A 621 -15.06 4.42 -3.14
C ALA A 621 -14.71 5.91 -3.06
N LEU A 622 -14.55 6.44 -1.85
CA LEU A 622 -14.10 7.81 -1.62
C LEU A 622 -12.70 8.03 -2.22
N PHE A 623 -11.89 6.98 -2.24
CA PHE A 623 -10.51 6.98 -2.74
C PHE A 623 -10.33 5.90 -3.84
N PRO A 624 -10.85 6.15 -5.07
CA PRO A 624 -10.85 5.13 -6.12
C PRO A 624 -9.47 4.82 -6.69
N GLY A 625 -8.44 5.63 -6.41
CA GLY A 625 -7.15 5.52 -7.06
C GLY A 625 -7.22 5.78 -8.58
N PRO A 626 -6.27 5.25 -9.36
CA PRO A 626 -6.19 5.50 -10.80
C PRO A 626 -7.24 4.78 -11.64
N ASP A 627 -7.73 3.66 -11.16
CA ASP A 627 -8.71 2.82 -11.84
C ASP A 627 -10.12 3.25 -11.42
N GLN A 628 -10.98 3.61 -12.39
CA GLN A 628 -12.34 4.10 -12.12
C GLN A 628 -13.37 2.99 -12.01
N ARG A 629 -12.98 1.76 -12.31
CA ARG A 629 -13.88 0.61 -12.16
C ARG A 629 -14.13 0.36 -10.68
N GLU A 630 -15.21 -0.30 -10.37
CA GLU A 630 -15.52 -0.76 -9.03
C GLU A 630 -14.48 -1.79 -8.54
N PHE A 631 -14.23 -1.88 -7.24
CA PHE A 631 -13.19 -2.77 -6.70
C PHE A 631 -13.40 -4.24 -7.09
N TRP A 632 -14.64 -4.72 -7.12
CA TRP A 632 -14.92 -6.09 -7.53
C TRP A 632 -14.55 -6.36 -9.00
N GLN A 633 -14.79 -5.38 -9.91
CA GLN A 633 -14.40 -5.49 -11.31
C GLN A 633 -12.88 -5.58 -11.47
N ARG A 634 -12.16 -4.73 -10.72
CA ARG A 634 -10.68 -4.75 -10.71
C ARG A 634 -10.14 -6.08 -10.23
N ALA A 635 -10.69 -6.61 -9.13
CA ALA A 635 -10.26 -7.87 -8.53
C ALA A 635 -10.51 -9.05 -9.49
N GLU A 636 -11.69 -9.13 -10.09
CA GLU A 636 -12.02 -10.18 -11.06
C GLU A 636 -11.12 -10.10 -12.30
N ASP A 637 -10.92 -8.91 -12.86
CA ASP A 637 -10.10 -8.75 -14.05
C ASP A 637 -8.63 -9.12 -13.79
N ARG A 638 -8.09 -8.80 -12.60
CA ARG A 638 -6.73 -9.22 -12.22
C ARG A 638 -6.62 -10.73 -12.09
N ASN A 639 -7.53 -11.35 -11.38
CA ASN A 639 -7.51 -12.81 -11.23
C ASN A 639 -7.73 -13.53 -12.58
N ARG A 640 -8.57 -12.99 -13.47
CA ARG A 640 -8.73 -13.48 -14.84
C ARG A 640 -7.46 -13.28 -15.65
N TRP A 641 -6.84 -12.11 -15.57
CA TRP A 641 -5.58 -11.83 -16.24
C TRP A 641 -4.46 -12.80 -15.86
N THR A 642 -4.34 -13.15 -14.56
CA THR A 642 -3.39 -14.16 -14.10
C THR A 642 -3.69 -15.53 -14.73
N ALA A 643 -4.97 -15.93 -14.77
CA ALA A 643 -5.38 -17.17 -15.42
C ALA A 643 -5.07 -17.19 -16.94
N GLU A 644 -5.36 -16.10 -17.64
CA GLU A 644 -5.05 -15.94 -19.07
C GLU A 644 -3.55 -16.02 -19.36
N ILE A 645 -2.70 -15.51 -18.47
CA ILE A 645 -1.24 -15.66 -18.65
C ILE A 645 -0.85 -17.12 -18.49
N TYR A 646 -1.36 -17.81 -17.47
CA TYR A 646 -1.07 -19.25 -17.27
C TYR A 646 -1.47 -20.07 -18.49
N ASP A 647 -2.65 -19.79 -19.07
CA ASP A 647 -3.10 -20.43 -20.32
C ASP A 647 -2.14 -20.13 -21.49
N LYS A 648 -1.77 -18.88 -21.72
CA LYS A 648 -0.81 -18.49 -22.77
C LYS A 648 0.57 -19.09 -22.60
N LEU A 649 0.96 -19.42 -21.37
CA LEU A 649 2.20 -20.14 -21.07
C LEU A 649 2.10 -21.66 -21.32
N GLY A 650 0.91 -22.18 -21.63
CA GLY A 650 0.65 -23.57 -21.97
C GLY A 650 0.13 -24.41 -20.81
N LEU A 651 -0.29 -23.78 -19.70
CA LEU A 651 -0.95 -24.44 -18.59
C LEU A 651 -2.47 -24.57 -18.83
N PRO A 652 -3.21 -25.38 -18.07
CA PRO A 652 -4.66 -25.49 -18.23
C PRO A 652 -5.39 -24.14 -18.09
N GLU A 653 -6.45 -23.98 -18.87
CA GLU A 653 -7.35 -22.85 -18.80
C GLU A 653 -8.13 -22.84 -17.46
N TYR A 654 -8.13 -21.70 -16.79
CA TYR A 654 -8.92 -21.45 -15.58
C TYR A 654 -9.71 -20.14 -15.73
N GLN A 655 -10.86 -20.06 -15.03
CA GLN A 655 -11.68 -18.82 -15.02
C GLN A 655 -10.96 -17.65 -14.37
N ALA A 656 -10.26 -17.92 -13.27
CA ALA A 656 -9.49 -16.95 -12.51
C ALA A 656 -8.44 -17.67 -11.64
N ILE A 657 -7.38 -16.99 -11.25
CA ILE A 657 -6.36 -17.48 -10.33
C ILE A 657 -6.07 -16.41 -9.29
N GLU A 658 -6.12 -16.76 -8.02
CA GLU A 658 -5.55 -15.95 -6.93
C GLU A 658 -4.12 -16.40 -6.67
N GLY A 659 -3.16 -15.47 -6.77
CA GLY A 659 -1.73 -15.72 -6.63
C GLY A 659 -1.20 -15.32 -5.26
N PHE A 660 -0.28 -16.14 -4.71
CA PHE A 660 0.36 -15.90 -3.42
C PHE A 660 1.87 -16.11 -3.51
N VAL A 661 2.60 -15.26 -2.79
CA VAL A 661 4.04 -15.33 -2.64
C VAL A 661 4.38 -15.56 -1.18
N ARG A 662 5.32 -16.46 -0.91
CA ARG A 662 5.74 -16.77 0.45
C ARG A 662 6.76 -15.75 0.93
N TRP A 663 6.48 -15.09 2.05
CA TRP A 663 7.47 -14.24 2.71
C TRP A 663 8.53 -15.07 3.42
N LYS A 664 9.80 -14.68 3.28
CA LYS A 664 10.94 -15.33 3.91
C LYS A 664 11.70 -14.35 4.81
N PRO A 665 12.19 -14.75 6.01
CA PRO A 665 12.88 -13.85 6.94
C PRO A 665 14.11 -13.11 6.35
N SER A 666 14.77 -13.69 5.34
CA SER A 666 15.88 -13.05 4.63
C SER A 666 15.50 -11.86 3.75
N GLU A 667 14.19 -11.64 3.53
CA GLU A 667 13.65 -10.58 2.68
C GLU A 667 13.25 -9.32 3.47
N ALA A 668 13.52 -9.30 4.79
CA ALA A 668 12.99 -8.30 5.72
C ALA A 668 13.57 -6.89 5.56
N ASP A 669 14.67 -6.72 4.84
CA ASP A 669 15.51 -5.53 5.06
C ASP A 669 15.16 -4.30 4.17
N GLY A 670 14.30 -4.41 3.18
CA GLY A 670 14.10 -3.33 2.20
C GLY A 670 12.72 -2.65 2.19
N ALA A 671 11.69 -3.29 2.69
CA ALA A 671 10.29 -2.85 2.54
C ALA A 671 9.63 -2.35 3.83
N LEU A 672 10.31 -2.47 4.97
CA LEU A 672 9.71 -2.19 6.27
C LEU A 672 9.84 -0.70 6.63
N VAL A 673 8.77 -0.16 7.21
CA VAL A 673 8.77 1.16 7.82
C VAL A 673 9.55 1.10 9.13
N GLU A 674 10.47 2.04 9.37
CA GLU A 674 11.19 2.13 10.64
C GLU A 674 10.22 2.35 11.80
N VAL A 675 10.33 1.53 12.85
CA VAL A 675 9.58 1.69 14.09
C VAL A 675 10.23 2.82 14.90
N LYS A 676 9.53 3.94 15.06
CA LYS A 676 10.03 5.00 15.96
C LYS A 676 9.98 4.50 17.41
N LYS A 677 11.14 4.38 18.04
CA LYS A 677 11.25 4.21 19.50
C LYS A 677 10.72 5.49 20.16
N GLY A 678 9.45 5.55 20.45
CA GLY A 678 8.77 6.68 21.05
C GLY A 678 8.36 6.39 22.48
N ALA A 679 8.30 7.43 23.33
CA ALA A 679 7.95 7.39 24.73
C ALA A 679 6.77 6.45 25.04
N ARG A 680 6.90 5.67 26.12
CA ARG A 680 5.82 4.85 26.68
C ARG A 680 4.51 5.61 26.64
N ALA A 681 3.54 5.12 25.89
CA ALA A 681 2.18 5.62 25.94
C ALA A 681 1.66 5.42 27.37
N ALA A 682 1.15 6.49 27.96
CA ALA A 682 0.38 6.37 29.19
C ALA A 682 -0.82 5.46 28.91
N ALA A 683 -1.02 4.47 29.74
CA ALA A 683 -2.16 3.55 29.64
C ALA A 683 -3.48 4.34 29.55
N PRO A 684 -4.43 3.93 28.70
CA PRO A 684 -5.74 4.56 28.70
C PRO A 684 -6.40 4.34 30.06
N ALA A 685 -6.83 5.44 30.68
CA ALA A 685 -7.57 5.40 31.95
C ALA A 685 -8.84 4.58 31.73
N SER A 686 -8.91 3.43 32.37
CA SER A 686 -10.14 2.64 32.46
C SER A 686 -11.20 3.48 33.18
N SER A 687 -12.28 3.84 32.49
CA SER A 687 -13.47 4.41 33.08
C SER A 687 -14.21 3.33 33.88
N GLY A 688 -13.73 3.08 35.11
CA GLY A 688 -14.40 2.27 36.06
C GLY A 688 -15.42 3.12 36.83
N ALA A 689 -16.69 2.99 36.48
CA ALA A 689 -17.78 3.46 37.30
C ALA A 689 -17.93 2.50 38.49
N HIS A 690 -17.31 2.83 39.62
CA HIS A 690 -17.67 2.23 40.93
C HIS A 690 -18.37 3.28 41.77
N GLY A 691 -19.69 3.15 41.84
CA GLY A 691 -20.50 3.80 42.85
C GLY A 691 -20.25 3.13 44.21
N SER A 692 -19.66 3.89 45.13
CA SER A 692 -19.56 3.51 46.52
C SER A 692 -20.91 3.74 47.22
N HIS A 693 -21.52 2.69 47.75
CA HIS A 693 -22.50 2.81 48.80
C HIS A 693 -21.97 2.17 50.09
N ALA A 694 -21.94 3.00 51.10
CA ALA A 694 -21.51 2.70 52.43
C ALA A 694 -22.47 1.73 53.16
N SER A 695 -21.86 0.88 53.94
CA SER A 695 -22.48 -0.07 54.84
C SER A 695 -23.27 0.60 55.97
N ALA A 696 -24.48 0.12 56.28
CA ALA A 696 -25.06 0.17 57.61
C ALA A 696 -25.59 -1.21 58.03
N ARG A 697 -25.15 -1.63 59.17
CA ARG A 697 -25.49 -2.89 59.82
C ARG A 697 -26.96 -2.90 60.27
N GLY A 698 -27.59 -4.09 60.27
CA GLY A 698 -28.84 -4.34 60.97
C GLY A 698 -29.25 -5.81 60.83
N SER A 699 -29.11 -6.53 61.89
CA SER A 699 -29.49 -7.94 62.10
C SER A 699 -31.01 -8.15 62.12
N SER A 700 -31.54 -9.28 61.64
CA SER A 700 -32.26 -10.29 62.41
C SER A 700 -33.15 -11.19 61.55
N ASN A 701 -32.98 -12.46 61.73
CA ASN A 701 -33.90 -13.62 61.78
C ASN A 701 -35.34 -13.54 61.19
N GLY A 702 -35.67 -14.60 60.44
CA GLY A 702 -37.06 -15.02 60.30
C GLY A 702 -37.28 -16.06 59.19
N ARG A 703 -37.59 -17.26 59.63
CA ARG A 703 -37.88 -18.51 58.88
C ARG A 703 -39.20 -18.50 58.13
N HIS A 704 -39.29 -19.52 57.19
CA HIS A 704 -40.45 -20.20 56.59
C HIS A 704 -41.08 -19.56 55.37
N GLY A 705 -41.35 -20.26 54.32
CA GLY A 705 -41.93 -21.53 54.01
C GLY A 705 -42.14 -21.72 52.51
N ALA A 706 -42.12 -22.95 52.11
CA ALA A 706 -42.33 -23.48 50.76
C ALA A 706 -43.75 -23.24 50.22
N LYS A 707 -43.90 -23.18 48.92
CA LYS A 707 -44.82 -24.02 48.12
C LYS A 707 -44.90 -23.60 46.64
N ASP A 708 -44.67 -24.62 45.84
CA ASP A 708 -45.38 -25.12 44.67
C ASP A 708 -45.60 -24.32 43.38
N LYS A 709 -45.11 -25.00 42.36
CA LYS A 709 -45.43 -24.88 40.92
C LYS A 709 -46.95 -25.02 40.62
N PRO A 710 -47.44 -24.66 39.43
CA PRO A 710 -47.43 -25.67 38.36
C PRO A 710 -47.09 -25.16 36.92
N GLU A 711 -46.68 -26.18 36.14
CA GLU A 711 -46.50 -26.21 34.72
C GLU A 711 -47.77 -25.93 33.90
N ALA A 712 -47.62 -25.40 32.68
CA ALA A 712 -48.60 -25.58 31.61
C ALA A 712 -47.87 -25.82 30.29
N LYS A 713 -48.24 -26.92 29.62
CA LYS A 713 -47.76 -27.45 28.33
C LYS A 713 -48.48 -26.82 27.15
N PRO A 714 -48.02 -27.02 25.90
CA PRO A 714 -48.31 -26.22 24.70
C PRO A 714 -49.52 -26.72 23.93
N ALA A 715 -50.14 -25.81 23.17
CA ALA A 715 -51.22 -26.10 22.25
C ALA A 715 -50.69 -26.33 20.80
N LYS A 716 -51.11 -27.46 20.22
CA LYS A 716 -51.00 -27.81 18.79
C LYS A 716 -51.95 -26.97 17.94
N ILE A 717 -51.48 -26.54 16.76
CA ILE A 717 -52.37 -26.09 15.69
C ILE A 717 -52.17 -26.98 14.46
N THR A 718 -53.28 -27.46 14.00
CA THR A 718 -53.51 -28.42 12.90
C THR A 718 -53.43 -27.78 11.52
N LYS A 719 -53.04 -28.63 10.55
CA LYS A 719 -53.05 -28.42 9.10
C LYS A 719 -54.47 -28.17 8.53
N GLY A 720 -54.54 -27.28 7.56
CA GLY A 720 -55.66 -27.20 6.60
C GLY A 720 -55.15 -26.90 5.20
N ALA A 721 -55.56 -27.71 4.26
CA ALA A 721 -55.05 -27.84 2.90
C ALA A 721 -55.88 -27.10 1.85
N LYS A 722 -55.26 -26.87 0.66
CA LYS A 722 -55.81 -26.74 -0.71
C LYS A 722 -56.60 -25.44 -1.03
N ASP A 723 -56.52 -24.87 -2.18
CA ASP A 723 -56.39 -25.30 -3.57
C ASP A 723 -56.13 -24.12 -4.53
N LYS A 724 -55.37 -24.40 -5.61
CA LYS A 724 -55.53 -24.01 -7.03
C LYS A 724 -56.02 -22.62 -7.48
N ASN A 725 -55.32 -21.93 -8.34
CA ASN A 725 -55.48 -21.79 -9.81
C ASN A 725 -54.58 -20.67 -10.33
N ALA A 726 -53.72 -20.92 -11.22
CA ALA A 726 -53.72 -20.84 -12.69
C ALA A 726 -54.00 -19.44 -13.29
N GLY A 727 -53.02 -18.92 -14.04
CA GLY A 727 -53.32 -18.20 -15.25
C GLY A 727 -52.55 -16.95 -15.60
N ARG A 728 -51.54 -17.10 -16.47
CA ARG A 728 -51.20 -16.23 -17.61
C ARG A 728 -51.19 -14.68 -17.45
N ARG A 729 -50.07 -14.01 -17.53
CA ARG A 729 -49.44 -13.47 -18.76
C ARG A 729 -48.02 -13.01 -18.47
#